data_1d65716a30ce2704c1ac5d1737b5ce49
#
_entry.id   1d65716a30ce2704c1ac5d1737b5ce49
#
_cell.length_a   1.000
_cell.length_b   1.000
_cell.length_c   1.000
_cell.angle_alpha   90.00
_cell.angle_beta   90.00
_cell.angle_gamma   90.00
#
_symmetry.space_group_name_H-M   'P 1'
#
loop_
_entity.id
_entity.type
_entity.pdbx_description
1 polymer ?
#
loop_
_entity_poly.entity_id
_entity_poly.type
_entity_poly.pdbx_seq_one_letter_code
_entity_poly.pdbx_strand_id
1 'polypeptide(L)'
;MKTDQSYTDNNFTVLRLVLALMVVLGHFQLLRGVHHPPWPFNYAAMAVDCFFVASGYLVSSSFDRDSDLGRFYIRRFFRIYPLYIAVVAAQTAIFAVLVPGGAWQNLKSLGSYFVANAAFANFLQYDVGSGVLHGMVNPALNPSLWTLKIEFGFYLLLPFLWRATERWGVKVLVGVFVLSAAYYVGLNSADNYLLAKQLPGELQFFVLGIAAYRYRGHVKLGPRWGLIATIALALLCTALLQTLTPVVYPLAVGALVVAAALTAPRIRMKRDISYGVYLLHGPIIQLSLLFGIYRADWIGLAATLLAVILLACGVERIIEVPGIALGRKLSRRVGSEKAMPRRAQPASLHVLPSAAPPRASSAAAASGLVVVVLNDFCHVQGGASKVAIDEAVGLARSGVTVIFLGAVGPVSPELRHPLLTVECLEQNELIDFTRHPGVAFQGLWNLKAARHMRALLRQLPRDRTVVHLHGYTKALTTSPVRIAKQMGVPVVCTLHDFFAACPNGAFFDYGRETPCSKRALSARCVATQCDKRRYAHKLFRVVRTLVQRHGGRFPGAIEHYISLSTRSGAVLSPYLPRTAQVHRLPNITDVAVQAPIAPAENRTLLYVGRLDPEKGVRLLAETAGRLGLRVVFVGDGPLRPLIEAIPGLSVTGWLPREEVWQQLAQARCLVFPSLWYETYGLTVTEAASRGIPAIVSDVSAAAERIEEGVTGWRFRSGDAADLARCLELVAEDAAVAAAGAAAYRAFWRSAETWDAHAEKLIKIYNTTLQQGEAV
;
A
#
# COMPACT_ATOMS: atom_id res chain seq x y z
N MET A 1 10.57 22.89 -22.89
CA MET A 1 11.50 21.75 -22.87
C MET A 1 10.68 20.48 -22.83
N LYS A 2 10.56 19.78 -23.97
CA LYS A 2 9.93 18.45 -24.03
C LYS A 2 10.84 17.49 -23.27
N THR A 3 10.42 16.99 -22.12
CA THR A 3 11.10 15.93 -21.40
C THR A 3 11.06 14.66 -22.27
N ASP A 4 12.23 14.28 -22.72
CA ASP A 4 12.44 13.15 -23.62
C ASP A 4 12.06 11.85 -22.89
N GLN A 5 10.82 11.38 -23.07
CA GLN A 5 10.28 10.14 -22.49
C GLN A 5 11.07 8.88 -22.91
N SER A 6 11.95 8.99 -23.93
CA SER A 6 12.68 7.86 -24.49
C SER A 6 13.77 7.30 -23.55
N TYR A 7 14.30 8.07 -22.59
CA TYR A 7 15.39 7.65 -21.72
C TYR A 7 14.98 7.08 -20.35
N THR A 8 13.71 7.16 -19.98
CA THR A 8 13.19 6.54 -18.75
C THR A 8 12.79 5.07 -18.94
N ASP A 9 12.61 4.66 -20.19
CA ASP A 9 12.16 3.34 -20.58
C ASP A 9 13.37 2.56 -21.21
N ASN A 10 14.02 1.69 -20.42
CA ASN A 10 15.25 1.01 -20.79
C ASN A 10 15.27 -0.44 -20.29
N ASN A 11 16.18 -1.26 -20.83
CA ASN A 11 16.30 -2.69 -20.52
C ASN A 11 17.27 -3.01 -19.36
N PHE A 12 17.68 -2.03 -18.53
CA PHE A 12 18.63 -2.30 -17.44
C PHE A 12 18.16 -3.35 -16.44
N THR A 13 16.85 -3.46 -16.17
CA THR A 13 16.33 -4.50 -15.27
C THR A 13 16.52 -5.90 -15.84
N VAL A 14 16.22 -6.08 -17.13
CA VAL A 14 16.44 -7.36 -17.83
C VAL A 14 17.91 -7.67 -17.92
N LEU A 15 18.74 -6.69 -18.33
CA LEU A 15 20.17 -6.84 -18.44
C LEU A 15 20.80 -7.30 -17.11
N ARG A 16 20.44 -6.67 -16.00
CA ARG A 16 20.93 -7.06 -14.66
C ARG A 16 20.55 -8.49 -14.29
N LEU A 17 19.35 -8.94 -14.63
CA LEU A 17 18.94 -10.32 -14.39
C LEU A 17 19.76 -11.29 -15.25
N VAL A 18 19.95 -11.01 -16.54
CA VAL A 18 20.78 -11.83 -17.43
C VAL A 18 22.21 -11.92 -16.89
N LEU A 19 22.81 -10.79 -16.50
CA LEU A 19 24.15 -10.76 -15.92
C LEU A 19 24.25 -11.57 -14.62
N ALA A 20 23.23 -11.48 -13.74
CA ALA A 20 23.17 -12.28 -12.51
C ALA A 20 23.13 -13.79 -12.83
N LEU A 21 22.32 -14.20 -13.80
CA LEU A 21 22.26 -15.60 -14.24
C LEU A 21 23.58 -16.08 -14.87
N MET A 22 24.30 -15.22 -15.63
CA MET A 22 25.62 -15.54 -16.13
C MET A 22 26.63 -15.79 -15.00
N VAL A 23 26.56 -15.02 -13.89
CA VAL A 23 27.37 -15.26 -12.71
C VAL A 23 27.03 -16.61 -12.05
N VAL A 24 25.73 -16.95 -11.94
CA VAL A 24 25.27 -18.25 -11.42
C VAL A 24 25.84 -19.39 -12.27
N LEU A 25 25.74 -19.29 -13.61
CA LEU A 25 26.26 -20.27 -14.52
C LEU A 25 27.77 -20.47 -14.32
N GLY A 26 28.55 -19.41 -14.26
CA GLY A 26 30.00 -19.50 -14.02
C GLY A 26 30.34 -20.12 -12.68
N HIS A 27 29.73 -19.68 -11.61
CA HIS A 27 29.97 -20.21 -10.26
C HIS A 27 29.51 -21.66 -10.10
N PHE A 28 28.50 -22.11 -10.86
CA PHE A 28 28.08 -23.52 -10.87
C PHE A 28 29.23 -24.48 -11.25
N GLN A 29 30.16 -24.07 -12.11
CA GLN A 29 31.32 -24.86 -12.48
C GLN A 29 32.58 -24.50 -11.65
N LEU A 30 32.83 -23.20 -11.42
CA LEU A 30 34.05 -22.73 -10.74
C LEU A 30 34.12 -23.24 -9.28
N LEU A 31 33.02 -23.29 -8.56
CA LEU A 31 33.01 -23.69 -7.13
C LEU A 31 33.23 -25.19 -6.93
N ARG A 32 33.03 -26.00 -7.95
CA ARG A 32 33.44 -27.44 -7.93
C ARG A 32 34.86 -27.70 -8.40
N GLY A 33 35.63 -26.67 -8.78
CA GLY A 33 37.06 -26.80 -9.17
C GLY A 33 37.33 -26.79 -10.69
N VAL A 34 36.36 -26.45 -11.52
CA VAL A 34 36.62 -26.29 -12.96
C VAL A 34 37.14 -24.86 -13.22
N HIS A 35 38.46 -24.71 -13.31
CA HIS A 35 39.13 -23.42 -13.48
C HIS A 35 38.85 -22.76 -14.84
N HIS A 36 38.65 -23.55 -15.89
CA HIS A 36 38.35 -23.11 -17.25
C HIS A 36 37.02 -23.71 -17.71
N PRO A 37 35.87 -23.19 -17.20
CA PRO A 37 34.59 -23.74 -17.60
C PRO A 37 34.31 -23.50 -19.08
N PRO A 38 33.71 -24.50 -19.78
CA PRO A 38 33.38 -24.36 -21.18
C PRO A 38 32.21 -23.36 -21.39
N TRP A 39 31.98 -22.98 -22.64
CA TRP A 39 30.78 -22.22 -22.98
C TRP A 39 29.49 -22.97 -22.52
N PRO A 40 28.50 -22.33 -21.92
CA PRO A 40 28.31 -20.90 -21.62
C PRO A 40 28.77 -20.46 -20.21
N PHE A 41 29.58 -21.24 -19.51
CA PHE A 41 29.92 -21.04 -18.09
C PHE A 41 31.15 -20.13 -17.84
N ASN A 42 31.77 -19.58 -18.89
CA ASN A 42 33.06 -18.87 -18.83
C ASN A 42 32.92 -17.33 -18.71
N TYR A 43 31.69 -16.77 -18.56
CA TYR A 43 31.48 -15.31 -18.63
C TYR A 43 31.18 -14.65 -17.29
N ALA A 44 31.37 -15.31 -16.17
CA ALA A 44 31.03 -14.75 -14.84
C ALA A 44 31.82 -13.45 -14.54
N ALA A 45 33.12 -13.39 -14.86
CA ALA A 45 33.94 -12.20 -14.63
C ALA A 45 33.45 -11.01 -15.49
N MET A 46 33.20 -11.23 -16.78
CA MET A 46 32.67 -10.21 -17.69
C MET A 46 31.28 -9.71 -17.23
N ALA A 47 30.45 -10.59 -16.72
CA ALA A 47 29.15 -10.21 -16.21
C ALA A 47 29.26 -9.23 -15.01
N VAL A 48 30.24 -9.41 -14.12
CA VAL A 48 30.55 -8.49 -13.02
C VAL A 48 31.02 -7.13 -13.56
N ASP A 49 31.92 -7.11 -14.52
CA ASP A 49 32.42 -5.87 -15.16
C ASP A 49 31.26 -5.10 -15.82
N CYS A 50 30.33 -5.82 -16.50
CA CYS A 50 29.09 -5.25 -17.04
C CYS A 50 28.17 -4.68 -15.94
N PHE A 51 28.07 -5.32 -14.76
CA PHE A 51 27.33 -4.77 -13.63
C PHE A 51 27.89 -3.42 -13.17
N PHE A 52 29.21 -3.25 -13.16
CA PHE A 52 29.82 -1.98 -12.75
C PHE A 52 29.54 -0.86 -13.75
N VAL A 53 29.52 -1.13 -15.06
CA VAL A 53 29.07 -0.16 -16.07
C VAL A 53 27.59 0.19 -15.86
N ALA A 54 26.71 -0.81 -15.71
CA ALA A 54 25.29 -0.62 -15.49
C ALA A 54 25.03 0.18 -14.19
N SER A 55 25.78 -0.09 -13.12
CA SER A 55 25.74 0.66 -11.87
C SER A 55 26.15 2.13 -12.08
N GLY A 56 27.23 2.40 -12.80
CA GLY A 56 27.67 3.75 -13.15
C GLY A 56 26.57 4.56 -13.85
N TYR A 57 25.89 3.97 -14.83
CA TYR A 57 24.77 4.61 -15.53
C TYR A 57 23.57 4.88 -14.62
N LEU A 58 23.08 3.85 -13.92
CA LEU A 58 21.86 3.92 -13.10
C LEU A 58 22.04 4.81 -11.87
N VAL A 59 23.20 4.77 -11.24
CA VAL A 59 23.47 5.58 -10.05
C VAL A 59 23.63 7.05 -10.43
N SER A 60 24.27 7.35 -11.59
CA SER A 60 24.31 8.69 -12.18
C SER A 60 22.92 9.24 -12.46
N SER A 61 22.05 8.44 -13.08
CA SER A 61 20.66 8.82 -13.33
C SER A 61 19.88 9.12 -12.04
N SER A 62 20.18 8.41 -10.96
CA SER A 62 19.55 8.64 -9.67
C SER A 62 20.06 9.90 -8.98
N PHE A 63 21.37 10.20 -9.09
CA PHE A 63 21.98 11.39 -8.52
C PHE A 63 21.60 12.66 -9.26
N ASP A 64 21.54 12.61 -10.59
CA ASP A 64 21.10 13.72 -11.44
C ASP A 64 19.67 14.19 -11.13
N ARG A 65 18.77 13.25 -10.81
CA ARG A 65 17.37 13.55 -10.43
C ARG A 65 17.21 14.15 -9.04
N ASP A 66 18.13 13.87 -8.12
CA ASP A 66 18.10 14.38 -6.76
C ASP A 66 19.53 14.37 -6.18
N SER A 67 20.22 15.51 -6.31
CA SER A 67 21.62 15.71 -5.96
C SER A 67 21.88 16.01 -4.48
N ASP A 68 20.86 15.94 -3.62
CA ASP A 68 21.06 16.04 -2.16
C ASP A 68 21.83 14.82 -1.65
N LEU A 69 22.99 15.07 -1.04
CA LEU A 69 23.91 14.02 -0.60
C LEU A 69 23.30 13.09 0.46
N GLY A 70 22.62 13.67 1.45
CA GLY A 70 22.02 12.87 2.53
C GLY A 70 20.94 11.94 2.00
N ARG A 71 20.04 12.48 1.14
CA ARG A 71 18.99 11.69 0.50
C ARG A 71 19.55 10.63 -0.45
N PHE A 72 20.57 10.97 -1.20
CA PHE A 72 21.26 10.04 -2.10
C PHE A 72 21.84 8.85 -1.33
N TYR A 73 22.70 9.11 -0.31
CA TYR A 73 23.35 8.03 0.46
C TYR A 73 22.33 7.15 1.21
N ILE A 74 21.30 7.72 1.82
CA ILE A 74 20.24 6.95 2.48
C ILE A 74 19.58 5.99 1.48
N ARG A 75 19.19 6.48 0.28
CA ARG A 75 18.56 5.61 -0.74
C ARG A 75 19.49 4.51 -1.23
N ARG A 76 20.80 4.78 -1.38
CA ARG A 76 21.79 3.79 -1.82
C ARG A 76 22.09 2.76 -0.75
N PHE A 77 22.24 3.19 0.50
CA PHE A 77 22.42 2.29 1.63
C PHE A 77 21.24 1.32 1.76
N PHE A 78 20.03 1.81 1.76
CA PHE A 78 18.83 0.97 1.88
C PHE A 78 18.49 0.17 0.61
N ARG A 79 19.18 0.39 -0.51
CA ARG A 79 19.11 -0.46 -1.70
C ARG A 79 19.91 -1.75 -1.55
N ILE A 80 21.08 -1.69 -0.89
CA ILE A 80 22.01 -2.83 -0.79
C ILE A 80 21.92 -3.48 0.60
N TYR A 81 22.08 -2.69 1.66
CA TYR A 81 22.38 -3.19 2.99
C TYR A 81 21.31 -4.08 3.64
N PRO A 82 20.00 -3.86 3.48
CA PRO A 82 19.00 -4.71 4.15
C PRO A 82 19.07 -6.19 3.74
N LEU A 83 19.18 -6.50 2.46
CA LEU A 83 19.33 -7.88 2.02
C LEU A 83 20.75 -8.40 2.31
N TYR A 84 21.76 -7.56 2.14
CA TYR A 84 23.14 -7.91 2.46
C TYR A 84 23.30 -8.40 3.90
N ILE A 85 22.84 -7.62 4.90
CA ILE A 85 22.95 -7.99 6.30
C ILE A 85 22.11 -9.21 6.67
N ALA A 86 20.94 -9.38 6.04
CA ALA A 86 20.10 -10.57 6.23
C ALA A 86 20.82 -11.84 5.73
N VAL A 87 21.52 -11.77 4.60
CA VAL A 87 22.30 -12.88 4.08
C VAL A 87 23.51 -13.16 4.97
N VAL A 88 24.24 -12.15 5.43
CA VAL A 88 25.35 -12.32 6.39
C VAL A 88 24.86 -12.97 7.69
N ALA A 89 23.71 -12.55 8.22
CA ALA A 89 23.13 -13.15 9.40
C ALA A 89 22.73 -14.62 9.18
N ALA A 90 22.11 -14.92 8.03
CA ALA A 90 21.77 -16.30 7.66
C ALA A 90 23.01 -17.18 7.51
N GLN A 91 24.07 -16.69 6.90
CA GLN A 91 25.33 -17.40 6.78
C GLN A 91 25.98 -17.65 8.16
N THR A 92 25.94 -16.66 9.05
CA THR A 92 26.44 -16.83 10.42
C THR A 92 25.63 -17.88 11.16
N ALA A 93 24.31 -17.92 10.99
CA ALA A 93 23.46 -18.95 11.57
C ALA A 93 23.75 -20.35 11.00
N ILE A 94 24.00 -20.45 9.69
CA ILE A 94 24.42 -21.71 9.05
C ILE A 94 25.75 -22.19 9.64
N PHE A 95 26.74 -21.32 9.76
CA PHE A 95 28.01 -21.68 10.40
C PHE A 95 27.83 -22.08 11.87
N ALA A 96 26.93 -21.41 12.63
CA ALA A 96 26.65 -21.76 14.01
C ALA A 96 26.09 -23.19 14.19
N VAL A 97 25.37 -23.68 13.18
CA VAL A 97 24.89 -25.08 13.15
C VAL A 97 25.95 -26.07 12.70
N LEU A 98 26.79 -25.68 11.74
CA LEU A 98 27.74 -26.60 11.09
C LEU A 98 29.12 -26.66 11.78
N VAL A 99 29.45 -25.71 12.64
CA VAL A 99 30.78 -25.62 13.26
C VAL A 99 31.02 -26.74 14.25
N PRO A 100 32.17 -27.45 14.18
CA PRO A 100 32.53 -28.48 15.15
C PRO A 100 32.58 -27.90 16.57
N GLY A 101 32.04 -28.63 17.56
CA GLY A 101 31.96 -28.18 18.94
C GLY A 101 30.79 -27.25 19.25
N GLY A 102 30.00 -26.91 18.24
CA GLY A 102 28.78 -26.09 18.36
C GLY A 102 29.01 -24.59 18.49
N ALA A 103 27.93 -23.82 18.39
CA ALA A 103 27.95 -22.36 18.36
C ALA A 103 28.60 -21.73 19.61
N TRP A 104 28.37 -22.33 20.78
CA TRP A 104 28.83 -21.77 22.04
C TRP A 104 30.34 -21.74 22.18
N GLN A 105 31.04 -22.81 21.76
CA GLN A 105 32.49 -22.88 21.77
C GLN A 105 33.14 -21.96 20.70
N ASN A 106 32.41 -21.61 19.67
CA ASN A 106 32.87 -20.81 18.53
C ASN A 106 32.31 -19.38 18.49
N LEU A 107 31.74 -18.91 19.60
CA LEU A 107 31.03 -17.61 19.64
C LEU A 107 31.92 -16.42 19.19
N LYS A 108 33.21 -16.42 19.56
CA LYS A 108 34.18 -15.38 19.16
C LYS A 108 34.41 -15.38 17.65
N SER A 109 34.59 -16.54 17.04
CA SER A 109 34.80 -16.69 15.58
C SER A 109 33.56 -16.34 14.80
N LEU A 110 32.37 -16.78 15.25
CA LEU A 110 31.08 -16.44 14.66
C LEU A 110 30.81 -14.93 14.76
N GLY A 111 31.07 -14.32 15.92
CA GLY A 111 30.94 -12.87 16.13
C GLY A 111 31.90 -12.08 15.24
N SER A 112 33.17 -12.50 15.15
CA SER A 112 34.16 -11.90 14.26
C SER A 112 33.74 -11.99 12.79
N TYR A 113 33.27 -13.16 12.35
CA TYR A 113 32.72 -13.35 10.99
C TYR A 113 31.55 -12.41 10.72
N PHE A 114 30.58 -12.37 11.63
CA PHE A 114 29.42 -11.50 11.48
C PHE A 114 29.80 -10.02 11.36
N VAL A 115 30.62 -9.52 12.31
CA VAL A 115 31.01 -8.11 12.36
C VAL A 115 31.86 -7.73 11.13
N ALA A 116 32.85 -8.53 10.76
CA ALA A 116 33.69 -8.25 9.59
C ALA A 116 32.84 -8.20 8.31
N ASN A 117 31.97 -9.19 8.12
CA ASN A 117 31.13 -9.21 6.93
C ASN A 117 30.05 -8.10 6.97
N ALA A 118 29.42 -7.80 8.11
CA ALA A 118 28.49 -6.71 8.24
C ALA A 118 29.10 -5.34 7.91
N ALA A 119 30.40 -5.16 8.17
CA ALA A 119 31.18 -3.96 7.85
C ALA A 119 31.78 -3.98 6.40
N PHE A 120 31.38 -4.88 5.51
CA PHE A 120 31.97 -5.10 4.17
C PHE A 120 33.46 -5.49 4.19
N ALA A 121 33.98 -5.91 5.33
CA ALA A 121 35.39 -6.36 5.49
C ALA A 121 35.53 -7.87 5.33
N ASN A 122 34.79 -8.47 4.42
CA ASN A 122 34.76 -9.91 4.14
C ASN A 122 36.12 -10.49 3.74
N PHE A 123 37.06 -9.68 3.31
CA PHE A 123 38.44 -10.08 3.01
C PHE A 123 39.28 -10.36 4.27
N LEU A 124 38.88 -9.85 5.42
CA LEU A 124 39.52 -10.12 6.70
C LEU A 124 39.03 -11.42 7.34
N GLN A 125 37.80 -11.80 7.08
CA GLN A 125 37.17 -12.98 7.70
C GLN A 125 36.12 -13.57 6.71
N TYR A 126 36.58 -14.48 5.85
CA TYR A 126 35.73 -15.11 4.83
C TYR A 126 35.11 -16.43 5.33
N ASP A 127 35.65 -17.04 6.39
CA ASP A 127 35.10 -18.21 7.10
C ASP A 127 35.16 -18.03 8.61
N VAL A 128 34.72 -19.03 9.37
CA VAL A 128 34.77 -19.01 10.85
C VAL A 128 36.02 -19.69 11.44
N GLY A 129 37.01 -20.05 10.60
CA GLY A 129 38.26 -20.65 11.05
C GLY A 129 38.13 -22.06 11.66
N SER A 130 36.99 -22.70 11.53
CA SER A 130 36.64 -23.97 12.21
C SER A 130 36.67 -25.18 11.30
N GLY A 131 37.16 -25.04 10.08
CA GLY A 131 37.27 -26.13 9.12
C GLY A 131 35.98 -26.61 8.48
N VAL A 132 34.84 -25.91 8.68
CA VAL A 132 33.51 -26.27 8.09
C VAL A 132 33.60 -26.43 6.57
N LEU A 133 34.35 -25.53 5.91
CA LEU A 133 34.55 -25.54 4.47
C LEU A 133 35.96 -26.09 4.08
N HIS A 134 36.58 -26.82 5.00
CA HIS A 134 37.89 -27.40 4.75
C HIS A 134 37.80 -28.46 3.64
N GLY A 135 38.67 -28.38 2.65
CA GLY A 135 38.61 -29.25 1.46
C GLY A 135 37.71 -28.75 0.33
N MET A 136 37.01 -27.68 0.51
CA MET A 136 36.26 -26.98 -0.58
C MET A 136 37.24 -26.17 -1.45
N VAL A 137 36.97 -26.09 -2.74
CA VAL A 137 37.76 -25.28 -3.70
C VAL A 137 37.78 -23.80 -3.30
N ASN A 138 36.70 -23.31 -2.77
CA ASN A 138 36.62 -21.96 -2.23
C ASN A 138 36.19 -22.03 -0.77
N PRO A 139 36.98 -21.50 0.18
CA PRO A 139 36.67 -21.56 1.60
C PRO A 139 35.61 -20.52 2.03
N ALA A 140 35.17 -19.64 1.16
CA ALA A 140 34.09 -18.67 1.45
C ALA A 140 32.72 -19.28 1.14
N LEU A 141 31.79 -19.26 2.11
CA LEU A 141 30.41 -19.70 1.90
C LEU A 141 29.70 -18.85 0.80
N ASN A 142 30.04 -17.57 0.72
CA ASN A 142 29.54 -16.69 -0.34
C ASN A 142 30.69 -15.92 -1.02
N PRO A 143 31.24 -16.47 -2.07
CA PRO A 143 32.34 -15.83 -2.79
C PRO A 143 31.93 -14.56 -3.55
N SER A 144 30.62 -14.23 -3.63
CA SER A 144 30.15 -13.05 -4.37
C SER A 144 30.16 -11.76 -3.54
N LEU A 145 30.40 -11.82 -2.22
CA LEU A 145 30.33 -10.64 -1.35
C LEU A 145 31.42 -9.58 -1.64
N TRP A 146 32.55 -9.96 -2.25
CA TRP A 146 33.68 -9.05 -2.50
C TRP A 146 33.30 -7.88 -3.42
N THR A 147 32.38 -8.06 -4.35
CA THR A 147 31.95 -7.01 -5.30
C THR A 147 31.11 -5.93 -4.65
N LEU A 148 30.37 -6.28 -3.58
CA LEU A 148 29.46 -5.34 -2.93
C LEU A 148 30.19 -4.23 -2.18
N LYS A 149 31.37 -4.49 -1.61
CA LYS A 149 32.22 -3.44 -1.04
C LYS A 149 32.68 -2.44 -2.10
N ILE A 150 32.94 -2.92 -3.34
CA ILE A 150 33.34 -2.10 -4.48
C ILE A 150 32.14 -1.26 -4.94
N GLU A 151 30.97 -1.88 -5.08
CA GLU A 151 29.74 -1.15 -5.44
C GLU A 151 29.38 -0.08 -4.41
N PHE A 152 29.52 -0.38 -3.12
CA PHE A 152 29.33 0.61 -2.06
C PHE A 152 30.36 1.75 -2.15
N GLY A 153 31.63 1.45 -2.45
CA GLY A 153 32.68 2.41 -2.72
C GLY A 153 32.37 3.32 -3.91
N PHE A 154 31.81 2.78 -4.98
CA PHE A 154 31.34 3.57 -6.13
C PHE A 154 30.26 4.57 -5.73
N TYR A 155 29.33 4.18 -4.86
CA TYR A 155 28.28 5.09 -4.38
C TYR A 155 28.88 6.26 -3.55
N LEU A 156 29.93 6.00 -2.77
CA LEU A 156 30.61 7.05 -2.03
C LEU A 156 31.35 8.02 -2.97
N LEU A 157 31.97 7.52 -4.04
CA LEU A 157 32.77 8.32 -4.97
C LEU A 157 31.92 9.12 -5.97
N LEU A 158 30.75 8.64 -6.39
CA LEU A 158 29.95 9.25 -7.45
C LEU A 158 29.70 10.75 -7.27
N PRO A 159 29.24 11.26 -6.11
CA PRO A 159 28.97 12.69 -5.97
C PRO A 159 30.19 13.59 -6.18
N PHE A 160 31.37 13.10 -5.83
CA PHE A 160 32.64 13.81 -6.04
C PHE A 160 33.04 13.78 -7.52
N LEU A 161 32.98 12.63 -8.16
CA LEU A 161 33.26 12.50 -9.59
C LEU A 161 32.26 13.32 -10.43
N TRP A 162 30.99 13.33 -10.03
CA TRP A 162 29.96 14.12 -10.69
C TRP A 162 30.26 15.62 -10.65
N ARG A 163 30.53 16.17 -9.46
CA ARG A 163 30.90 17.59 -9.29
C ARG A 163 32.20 17.95 -10.00
N ALA A 164 33.20 17.07 -9.91
CA ALA A 164 34.45 17.26 -10.65
C ALA A 164 34.20 17.31 -12.16
N THR A 165 33.35 16.42 -12.69
CA THR A 165 32.99 16.41 -14.11
C THR A 165 32.15 17.63 -14.51
N GLU A 166 31.33 18.18 -13.62
CA GLU A 166 30.65 19.46 -13.86
C GLU A 166 31.63 20.63 -14.00
N ARG A 167 32.70 20.64 -13.19
CA ARG A 167 33.68 21.72 -13.18
C ARG A 167 34.74 21.62 -14.28
N TRP A 168 35.25 20.42 -14.58
CA TRP A 168 36.38 20.20 -15.48
C TRP A 168 36.04 19.38 -16.74
N GLY A 169 34.79 19.02 -16.94
CA GLY A 169 34.30 18.31 -18.12
C GLY A 169 34.72 16.85 -18.19
N VAL A 170 34.67 16.28 -19.38
CA VAL A 170 34.97 14.87 -19.67
C VAL A 170 36.41 14.45 -19.29
N LYS A 171 37.35 15.42 -19.23
CA LYS A 171 38.75 15.19 -18.87
C LYS A 171 38.90 14.45 -17.54
N VAL A 172 38.01 14.70 -16.56
CA VAL A 172 38.03 14.00 -15.27
C VAL A 172 37.74 12.51 -15.46
N LEU A 173 36.73 12.16 -16.23
CA LEU A 173 36.35 10.75 -16.44
C LEU A 173 37.44 10.01 -17.24
N VAL A 174 38.02 10.68 -18.23
CA VAL A 174 39.18 10.14 -19.00
C VAL A 174 40.38 9.93 -18.09
N GLY A 175 40.75 10.91 -17.25
CA GLY A 175 41.84 10.79 -16.31
C GLY A 175 41.66 9.65 -15.30
N VAL A 176 40.47 9.54 -14.73
CA VAL A 176 40.12 8.45 -13.79
C VAL A 176 40.16 7.09 -14.50
N PHE A 177 39.66 7.01 -15.74
CA PHE A 177 39.70 5.80 -16.55
C PHE A 177 41.14 5.36 -16.77
N VAL A 178 42.02 6.26 -17.24
CA VAL A 178 43.45 5.96 -17.51
C VAL A 178 44.18 5.53 -16.24
N LEU A 179 43.99 6.23 -15.10
CA LEU A 179 44.60 5.86 -13.83
C LEU A 179 44.11 4.49 -13.33
N SER A 180 42.83 4.19 -13.49
CA SER A 180 42.23 2.91 -13.11
C SER A 180 42.77 1.77 -13.98
N ALA A 181 42.85 1.98 -15.28
CA ALA A 181 43.41 1.00 -16.22
C ALA A 181 44.91 0.76 -15.94
N ALA A 182 45.69 1.81 -15.70
CA ALA A 182 47.11 1.70 -15.34
C ALA A 182 47.34 0.93 -14.03
N TYR A 183 46.51 1.20 -13.01
CA TYR A 183 46.50 0.46 -11.74
C TYR A 183 46.22 -1.04 -11.99
N TYR A 184 45.15 -1.33 -12.74
CA TYR A 184 44.77 -2.71 -13.06
C TYR A 184 45.89 -3.45 -13.78
N VAL A 185 46.47 -2.85 -14.84
CA VAL A 185 47.57 -3.43 -15.63
C VAL A 185 48.80 -3.65 -14.77
N GLY A 186 49.22 -2.62 -14.01
CA GLY A 186 50.42 -2.71 -13.19
C GLY A 186 50.38 -3.85 -12.18
N LEU A 187 49.26 -4.03 -11.50
CA LEU A 187 49.08 -5.09 -10.51
C LEU A 187 48.87 -6.47 -11.15
N ASN A 188 48.14 -6.54 -12.26
CA ASN A 188 47.93 -7.80 -12.96
C ASN A 188 49.23 -8.33 -13.57
N SER A 189 50.12 -7.45 -14.07
CA SER A 189 51.47 -7.82 -14.55
C SER A 189 52.42 -8.22 -13.42
N ALA A 190 52.12 -7.86 -12.18
CA ALA A 190 52.86 -8.26 -10.99
C ALA A 190 52.23 -9.48 -10.28
N ASP A 191 51.41 -10.27 -10.96
CA ASP A 191 50.65 -11.44 -10.46
C ASP A 191 49.76 -11.18 -9.26
N ASN A 192 49.38 -9.92 -9.03
CA ASN A 192 48.52 -9.49 -7.96
C ASN A 192 47.07 -9.28 -8.43
N TYR A 193 46.49 -10.29 -9.07
CA TYR A 193 45.16 -10.25 -9.65
C TYR A 193 44.05 -9.83 -8.62
N LEU A 194 44.17 -10.33 -7.38
CA LEU A 194 43.21 -9.98 -6.31
C LEU A 194 43.21 -8.49 -5.95
N LEU A 195 44.37 -7.84 -5.96
CA LEU A 195 44.48 -6.40 -5.74
C LEU A 195 44.09 -5.60 -6.99
N ALA A 196 44.40 -6.09 -8.19
CA ALA A 196 43.96 -5.47 -9.43
C ALA A 196 42.44 -5.33 -9.54
N LYS A 197 41.71 -6.33 -9.03
CA LYS A 197 40.22 -6.37 -8.96
C LYS A 197 39.61 -5.63 -7.77
N GLN A 198 40.35 -4.73 -7.10
CA GLN A 198 39.77 -3.87 -6.06
C GLN A 198 39.19 -2.58 -6.66
N LEU A 199 38.56 -1.74 -5.79
CA LEU A 199 37.88 -0.51 -6.19
C LEU A 199 38.67 0.36 -7.19
N PRO A 200 40.00 0.63 -7.05
CA PRO A 200 40.73 1.47 -8.00
C PRO A 200 40.81 0.84 -9.41
N GLY A 201 40.94 -0.49 -9.51
CA GLY A 201 41.01 -1.17 -10.79
C GLY A 201 39.66 -1.32 -11.48
N GLU A 202 38.59 -1.52 -10.74
CA GLU A 202 37.24 -1.67 -11.31
C GLU A 202 36.57 -0.32 -11.61
N LEU A 203 37.15 0.79 -11.17
CA LEU A 203 36.62 2.14 -11.38
C LEU A 203 36.53 2.51 -12.86
N GLN A 204 37.41 1.92 -13.74
CA GLN A 204 37.34 2.09 -15.19
C GLN A 204 35.97 1.73 -15.78
N PHE A 205 35.31 0.67 -15.30
CA PHE A 205 33.98 0.27 -15.76
C PHE A 205 32.91 1.22 -15.27
N PHE A 206 33.00 1.65 -14.00
CA PHE A 206 32.02 2.55 -13.40
C PHE A 206 32.00 3.93 -14.06
N VAL A 207 33.21 4.51 -14.39
CA VAL A 207 33.28 5.81 -15.06
C VAL A 207 32.76 5.78 -16.49
N LEU A 208 32.84 4.64 -17.18
CA LEU A 208 32.22 4.46 -18.51
C LEU A 208 30.68 4.54 -18.40
N GLY A 209 30.11 3.97 -17.37
CA GLY A 209 28.69 4.12 -17.08
C GLY A 209 28.28 5.57 -16.79
N ILE A 210 29.10 6.30 -15.99
CA ILE A 210 28.90 7.75 -15.74
C ILE A 210 28.95 8.53 -17.06
N ALA A 211 29.97 8.28 -17.89
CA ALA A 211 30.16 8.95 -19.19
C ALA A 211 28.96 8.68 -20.12
N ALA A 212 28.54 7.43 -20.22
CA ALA A 212 27.39 7.03 -21.04
C ALA A 212 26.10 7.75 -20.63
N TYR A 213 25.85 7.91 -19.33
CA TYR A 213 24.70 8.67 -18.83
C TYR A 213 24.86 10.17 -19.08
N ARG A 214 25.97 10.76 -18.72
CA ARG A 214 26.22 12.20 -18.78
C ARG A 214 26.15 12.76 -20.20
N TYR A 215 26.71 12.01 -21.16
CA TYR A 215 26.83 12.43 -22.55
C TYR A 215 25.81 11.75 -23.49
N ARG A 216 24.77 11.12 -22.94
CA ARG A 216 23.73 10.39 -23.71
C ARG A 216 23.06 11.20 -24.83
N GLY A 217 22.96 12.52 -24.67
CA GLY A 217 22.37 13.41 -25.67
C GLY A 217 23.22 13.63 -26.93
N HIS A 218 24.52 13.29 -26.88
CA HIS A 218 25.46 13.50 -27.98
C HIS A 218 25.58 12.27 -28.89
N VAL A 219 25.09 11.10 -28.47
CA VAL A 219 25.19 9.84 -29.24
C VAL A 219 23.80 9.43 -29.68
N LYS A 220 23.47 9.64 -30.95
CA LYS A 220 22.24 9.12 -31.58
C LYS A 220 22.43 7.65 -31.95
N LEU A 221 22.19 6.76 -31.03
CA LEU A 221 22.20 5.30 -31.27
C LEU A 221 20.84 4.90 -31.87
N GLY A 222 20.82 4.63 -33.20
CA GLY A 222 19.67 4.02 -33.85
C GLY A 222 19.59 2.50 -33.56
N PRO A 223 18.39 1.89 -33.53
CA PRO A 223 18.22 0.48 -33.13
C PRO A 223 19.07 -0.53 -33.95
N ARG A 224 19.21 -0.29 -35.24
CA ARG A 224 20.00 -1.18 -36.13
C ARG A 224 21.50 -1.11 -35.87
N TRP A 225 22.04 0.06 -35.55
CA TRP A 225 23.46 0.24 -35.26
C TRP A 225 23.83 -0.34 -33.89
N GLY A 226 22.92 -0.28 -32.92
CA GLY A 226 23.14 -0.90 -31.63
C GLY A 226 23.28 -2.43 -31.72
N LEU A 227 22.45 -3.08 -32.51
CA LEU A 227 22.50 -4.53 -32.70
C LEU A 227 23.79 -4.94 -33.43
N ILE A 228 24.17 -4.23 -34.52
CA ILE A 228 25.41 -4.47 -35.27
C ILE A 228 26.63 -4.24 -34.38
N ALA A 229 26.68 -3.18 -33.60
CA ALA A 229 27.75 -2.90 -32.65
C ALA A 229 27.84 -3.98 -31.56
N THR A 230 26.71 -4.46 -31.06
CA THR A 230 26.65 -5.53 -30.06
C THR A 230 27.18 -6.85 -30.61
N ILE A 231 26.80 -7.24 -31.83
CA ILE A 231 27.27 -8.47 -32.49
C ILE A 231 28.75 -8.36 -32.85
N ALA A 232 29.19 -7.25 -33.46
CA ALA A 232 30.59 -7.02 -33.81
C ALA A 232 31.48 -7.01 -32.56
N LEU A 233 31.02 -6.42 -31.48
CA LEU A 233 31.72 -6.36 -30.21
C LEU A 233 31.79 -7.71 -29.51
N ALA A 234 30.75 -8.52 -29.55
CA ALA A 234 30.72 -9.89 -29.03
C ALA A 234 31.73 -10.77 -29.82
N LEU A 235 31.80 -10.60 -31.13
CA LEU A 235 32.77 -11.29 -31.99
C LEU A 235 34.21 -10.82 -31.73
N LEU A 236 34.44 -9.53 -31.53
CA LEU A 236 35.75 -8.99 -31.14
C LEU A 236 36.22 -9.50 -29.79
N CYS A 237 35.30 -9.57 -28.82
CA CYS A 237 35.60 -10.09 -27.48
C CYS A 237 36.04 -11.55 -27.47
N THR A 238 35.59 -12.36 -28.42
CA THR A 238 35.95 -13.79 -28.49
C THR A 238 37.28 -14.07 -29.22
N ALA A 239 37.68 -13.24 -30.18
CA ALA A 239 38.81 -13.57 -31.07
C ALA A 239 40.06 -12.70 -30.87
N LEU A 240 39.95 -11.43 -30.53
CA LEU A 240 41.10 -10.47 -30.53
C LEU A 240 41.49 -9.97 -29.13
N LEU A 241 40.69 -10.17 -28.12
CA LEU A 241 40.87 -9.55 -26.79
C LEU A 241 41.88 -10.23 -25.89
N GLN A 242 42.41 -11.38 -26.25
CA GLN A 242 43.52 -11.99 -25.48
C GLN A 242 44.84 -11.23 -25.60
N THR A 243 44.99 -10.36 -26.58
CA THR A 243 46.27 -9.69 -26.88
C THR A 243 46.28 -8.16 -26.77
N LEU A 244 45.12 -7.46 -26.84
CA LEU A 244 45.02 -5.97 -26.79
C LEU A 244 44.36 -5.43 -25.51
N THR A 245 44.50 -6.08 -24.43
CA THR A 245 43.58 -6.25 -23.33
C THR A 245 43.31 -5.11 -22.36
N PRO A 246 44.17 -4.19 -21.94
CA PRO A 246 43.83 -3.40 -20.75
C PRO A 246 42.93 -2.18 -20.99
N VAL A 247 42.95 -1.63 -22.21
CA VAL A 247 42.15 -0.42 -22.54
C VAL A 247 40.95 -0.74 -23.41
N VAL A 248 41.15 -1.67 -24.37
CA VAL A 248 40.11 -2.02 -25.36
C VAL A 248 38.96 -2.81 -24.71
N TYR A 249 39.30 -3.73 -23.80
CA TYR A 249 38.30 -4.56 -23.11
C TYR A 249 37.29 -3.75 -22.30
N PRO A 250 37.67 -2.83 -21.39
CA PRO A 250 36.68 -2.02 -20.67
C PRO A 250 35.80 -1.18 -21.60
N LEU A 251 36.38 -0.59 -22.65
CA LEU A 251 35.58 0.19 -23.61
C LEU A 251 34.56 -0.68 -24.35
N ALA A 252 34.96 -1.90 -24.73
CA ALA A 252 34.11 -2.89 -25.36
C ALA A 252 32.96 -3.31 -24.44
N VAL A 253 33.25 -3.61 -23.18
CA VAL A 253 32.22 -3.90 -22.14
C VAL A 253 31.28 -2.72 -21.93
N GLY A 254 31.82 -1.50 -21.86
CA GLY A 254 30.99 -0.28 -21.73
C GLY A 254 30.02 -0.09 -22.89
N ALA A 255 30.52 -0.26 -24.14
CA ALA A 255 29.70 -0.15 -25.33
C ALA A 255 28.62 -1.25 -25.41
N LEU A 256 28.98 -2.50 -25.07
CA LEU A 256 28.05 -3.63 -25.04
C LEU A 256 26.87 -3.36 -24.07
N VAL A 257 27.16 -2.93 -22.83
CA VAL A 257 26.16 -2.66 -21.81
C VAL A 257 25.23 -1.54 -22.26
N VAL A 258 25.77 -0.44 -22.79
CA VAL A 258 25.00 0.72 -23.26
C VAL A 258 24.11 0.34 -24.45
N ALA A 259 24.67 -0.40 -25.42
CA ALA A 259 23.91 -0.87 -26.58
C ALA A 259 22.77 -1.83 -26.15
N ALA A 260 23.07 -2.85 -25.36
CA ALA A 260 22.05 -3.81 -24.89
C ALA A 260 20.95 -3.14 -24.07
N ALA A 261 21.29 -2.18 -23.20
CA ALA A 261 20.31 -1.52 -22.34
C ALA A 261 19.44 -0.49 -23.07
N LEU A 262 19.96 0.23 -24.07
CA LEU A 262 19.30 1.38 -24.68
C LEU A 262 18.77 1.15 -26.11
N THR A 263 19.34 0.16 -26.83
CA THR A 263 19.01 -0.06 -28.26
C THR A 263 18.29 -1.38 -28.54
N ALA A 264 18.39 -2.37 -27.64
CA ALA A 264 17.68 -3.65 -27.80
C ALA A 264 16.16 -3.48 -27.68
N PRO A 265 15.36 -4.36 -28.31
CA PRO A 265 13.90 -4.37 -28.16
C PRO A 265 13.50 -4.38 -26.68
N ARG A 266 12.52 -3.58 -26.35
CA ARG A 266 12.12 -3.35 -24.95
C ARG A 266 11.40 -4.55 -24.36
N ILE A 267 11.94 -5.09 -23.28
CA ILE A 267 11.33 -6.17 -22.50
C ILE A 267 10.90 -5.60 -21.14
N ARG A 268 9.59 -5.54 -20.90
CA ARG A 268 9.03 -5.00 -19.63
C ARG A 268 9.05 -6.09 -18.56
N MET A 269 9.90 -5.95 -17.56
CA MET A 269 9.87 -6.77 -16.36
C MET A 269 9.17 -6.03 -15.21
N LYS A 270 8.23 -6.72 -14.58
CA LYS A 270 7.47 -6.16 -13.44
C LYS A 270 8.26 -6.12 -12.13
N ARG A 271 9.36 -6.90 -12.02
CA ARG A 271 10.15 -7.06 -10.79
C ARG A 271 11.65 -7.15 -11.10
N ASP A 272 12.47 -6.62 -10.20
CA ASP A 272 13.92 -6.72 -10.25
C ASP A 272 14.41 -7.69 -9.15
N ILE A 273 14.60 -8.95 -9.51
CA ILE A 273 15.11 -9.99 -8.60
C ILE A 273 16.62 -10.22 -8.76
N SER A 274 17.28 -9.44 -9.63
CA SER A 274 18.68 -9.64 -9.99
C SER A 274 19.64 -9.62 -8.79
N TYR A 275 19.36 -8.76 -7.80
CA TYR A 275 20.18 -8.64 -6.61
C TYR A 275 20.07 -9.86 -5.70
N GLY A 276 18.83 -10.37 -5.49
CA GLY A 276 18.62 -11.62 -4.75
C GLY A 276 19.27 -12.82 -5.43
N VAL A 277 19.14 -12.94 -6.78
CA VAL A 277 19.81 -13.99 -7.57
C VAL A 277 21.32 -13.93 -7.38
N TYR A 278 21.89 -12.71 -7.50
CA TYR A 278 23.34 -12.50 -7.35
C TYR A 278 23.85 -12.84 -5.94
N LEU A 279 23.09 -12.59 -4.88
CA LEU A 279 23.54 -12.73 -3.50
C LEU A 279 23.35 -14.15 -2.94
N LEU A 280 22.35 -14.89 -3.44
CA LEU A 280 21.97 -16.19 -2.87
C LEU A 280 22.60 -17.39 -3.57
N HIS A 281 23.06 -17.27 -4.81
CA HIS A 281 23.56 -18.43 -5.57
C HIS A 281 24.80 -19.07 -4.94
N GLY A 282 25.76 -18.25 -4.46
CA GLY A 282 26.97 -18.76 -3.84
C GLY A 282 26.72 -19.72 -2.67
N PRO A 283 25.98 -19.28 -1.63
CA PRO A 283 25.60 -20.15 -0.53
C PRO A 283 24.84 -21.42 -0.95
N ILE A 284 23.93 -21.31 -1.92
CA ILE A 284 23.15 -22.47 -2.40
C ILE A 284 24.05 -23.50 -3.05
N ILE A 285 24.99 -23.08 -3.92
CA ILE A 285 25.93 -23.98 -4.57
C ILE A 285 26.87 -24.58 -3.53
N GLN A 286 27.44 -23.77 -2.65
CA GLN A 286 28.41 -24.24 -1.62
C GLN A 286 27.75 -25.24 -0.65
N LEU A 287 26.54 -24.98 -0.18
CA LEU A 287 25.80 -25.92 0.67
C LEU A 287 25.46 -27.21 -0.08
N SER A 288 25.10 -27.13 -1.37
CA SER A 288 24.83 -28.33 -2.16
C SER A 288 26.08 -29.22 -2.34
N LEU A 289 27.23 -28.58 -2.48
CA LEU A 289 28.54 -29.30 -2.53
C LEU A 289 28.87 -29.90 -1.16
N LEU A 290 28.72 -29.14 -0.08
CA LEU A 290 28.99 -29.57 1.30
C LEU A 290 28.15 -30.78 1.72
N PHE A 291 26.87 -30.79 1.36
CA PHE A 291 25.96 -31.89 1.70
C PHE A 291 25.94 -33.03 0.68
N GLY A 292 26.79 -32.99 -0.36
CA GLY A 292 26.88 -34.04 -1.38
C GLY A 292 25.65 -34.16 -2.30
N ILE A 293 24.78 -33.16 -2.32
CA ILE A 293 23.56 -33.14 -3.17
C ILE A 293 23.80 -32.42 -4.52
N TYR A 294 25.00 -31.88 -4.71
CA TYR A 294 25.36 -31.22 -5.94
C TYR A 294 25.45 -32.19 -7.13
N ARG A 295 24.77 -31.85 -8.23
CA ARG A 295 24.81 -32.58 -9.48
C ARG A 295 25.45 -31.70 -10.57
N ALA A 296 26.45 -32.22 -11.22
CA ALA A 296 27.21 -31.51 -12.27
C ALA A 296 26.54 -31.53 -13.66
N ASP A 297 25.33 -32.06 -13.74
CA ASP A 297 24.53 -32.19 -14.96
C ASP A 297 23.53 -31.04 -15.15
N TRP A 298 22.78 -31.07 -16.25
CA TRP A 298 21.74 -30.08 -16.56
C TRP A 298 20.60 -30.08 -15.58
N ILE A 299 20.30 -31.24 -14.96
CA ILE A 299 19.25 -31.36 -13.93
C ILE A 299 19.68 -30.61 -12.66
N GLY A 300 20.93 -30.79 -12.22
CA GLY A 300 21.49 -30.07 -11.09
C GLY A 300 21.57 -28.57 -11.34
N LEU A 301 21.91 -28.14 -12.55
CA LEU A 301 21.89 -26.74 -12.93
C LEU A 301 20.45 -26.17 -12.89
N ALA A 302 19.48 -26.89 -13.46
CA ALA A 302 18.08 -26.46 -13.45
C ALA A 302 17.52 -26.38 -12.02
N ALA A 303 17.84 -27.34 -11.15
CA ALA A 303 17.47 -27.33 -9.74
C ALA A 303 18.11 -26.15 -8.99
N THR A 304 19.39 -25.87 -9.23
CA THR A 304 20.10 -24.71 -8.65
C THR A 304 19.47 -23.41 -9.09
N LEU A 305 19.23 -23.23 -10.39
CA LEU A 305 18.58 -22.03 -10.93
C LEU A 305 17.17 -21.83 -10.35
N LEU A 306 16.39 -22.91 -10.28
CA LEU A 306 15.04 -22.86 -9.69
C LEU A 306 15.09 -22.45 -8.21
N ALA A 307 15.96 -23.07 -7.42
CA ALA A 307 16.11 -22.73 -5.99
C ALA A 307 16.54 -21.27 -5.80
N VAL A 308 17.52 -20.80 -6.57
CA VAL A 308 18.00 -19.41 -6.52
C VAL A 308 16.90 -18.43 -6.90
N ILE A 309 16.14 -18.69 -7.97
CA ILE A 309 15.06 -17.81 -8.44
C ILE A 309 13.91 -17.78 -7.43
N LEU A 310 13.49 -18.92 -6.89
CA LEU A 310 12.40 -18.98 -5.89
C LEU A 310 12.77 -18.22 -4.63
N LEU A 311 13.99 -18.42 -4.11
CA LEU A 311 14.47 -17.70 -2.94
C LEU A 311 14.65 -16.21 -3.24
N ALA A 312 15.17 -15.82 -4.41
CA ALA A 312 15.30 -14.42 -4.82
C ALA A 312 13.93 -13.73 -4.90
N CYS A 313 12.91 -14.40 -5.42
CA CYS A 313 11.53 -13.88 -5.42
C CYS A 313 10.96 -13.70 -4.00
N GLY A 314 11.34 -14.57 -3.06
CA GLY A 314 10.96 -14.47 -1.65
C GLY A 314 11.62 -13.27 -0.97
N VAL A 315 12.95 -13.18 -1.04
CA VAL A 315 13.70 -12.11 -0.37
C VAL A 315 13.47 -10.73 -1.00
N GLU A 316 13.19 -10.66 -2.31
CA GLU A 316 12.78 -9.41 -2.97
C GLU A 316 11.55 -8.83 -2.29
N ARG A 317 10.52 -9.66 -2.04
CA ARG A 317 9.26 -9.22 -1.42
C ARG A 317 9.40 -8.91 0.07
N ILE A 318 10.17 -9.71 0.78
CA ILE A 318 10.22 -9.67 2.26
C ILE A 318 11.25 -8.66 2.75
N ILE A 319 12.37 -8.48 2.02
CA ILE A 319 13.52 -7.70 2.48
C ILE A 319 13.85 -6.52 1.54
N GLU A 320 14.04 -6.76 0.23
CA GLU A 320 14.52 -5.70 -0.68
C GLU A 320 13.49 -4.58 -0.84
N VAL A 321 12.26 -4.91 -1.21
CA VAL A 321 11.19 -3.92 -1.44
C VAL A 321 10.88 -3.12 -0.17
N PRO A 322 10.72 -3.74 1.03
CA PRO A 322 10.57 -3.00 2.27
C PRO A 322 11.79 -2.13 2.62
N GLY A 323 13.00 -2.64 2.41
CA GLY A 323 14.24 -1.90 2.64
C GLY A 323 14.31 -0.64 1.78
N ILE A 324 14.07 -0.76 0.48
CA ILE A 324 14.04 0.39 -0.46
C ILE A 324 12.95 1.39 -0.07
N ALA A 325 11.78 0.92 0.33
CA ALA A 325 10.68 1.79 0.79
C ALA A 325 11.08 2.57 2.05
N LEU A 326 11.73 1.91 3.01
CA LEU A 326 12.26 2.54 4.22
C LEU A 326 13.31 3.62 3.88
N GLY A 327 14.24 3.31 2.97
CA GLY A 327 15.24 4.26 2.49
C GLY A 327 14.63 5.50 1.82
N ARG A 328 13.61 5.33 0.99
CA ARG A 328 12.85 6.45 0.41
C ARG A 328 12.17 7.30 1.47
N LYS A 329 11.58 6.68 2.48
CA LYS A 329 10.91 7.38 3.59
C LYS A 329 11.89 8.19 4.43
N LEU A 330 13.04 7.60 4.81
CA LEU A 330 14.07 8.29 5.56
C LEU A 330 14.72 9.43 4.76
N SER A 331 14.96 9.22 3.45
CA SER A 331 15.53 10.26 2.59
C SER A 331 14.63 11.50 2.46
N ARG A 332 13.30 11.35 2.49
CA ARG A 332 12.36 12.48 2.49
C ARG A 332 12.42 13.31 3.76
N ARG A 333 12.69 12.68 4.92
CA ARG A 333 12.82 13.40 6.22
C ARG A 333 14.02 14.34 6.27
N VAL A 334 15.16 13.89 5.75
CA VAL A 334 16.41 14.70 5.71
C VAL A 334 16.24 15.96 4.82
N GLY A 335 15.33 15.93 3.83
CA GLY A 335 15.05 17.09 2.98
C GLY A 335 14.10 18.11 3.60
N SER A 336 13.23 17.72 4.55
CA SER A 336 12.27 18.63 5.17
C SER A 336 12.88 19.50 6.27
N GLU A 337 14.00 19.11 6.86
CA GLU A 337 14.69 19.90 7.89
C GLU A 337 15.55 21.05 7.31
N LYS A 338 15.84 21.02 5.99
CA LYS A 338 16.67 22.07 5.33
C LYS A 338 15.88 23.10 4.54
N ALA A 339 14.57 22.97 4.44
CA ALA A 339 13.71 23.96 3.80
C ALA A 339 13.24 24.98 4.87
N MET A 340 14.01 26.03 5.10
CA MET A 340 13.48 27.25 5.73
C MET A 340 12.32 27.78 4.85
N PRO A 341 11.20 28.22 5.44
CA PRO A 341 10.05 28.67 4.67
C PRO A 341 10.42 29.93 3.87
N ARG A 342 10.41 29.84 2.55
CA ARG A 342 10.30 31.03 1.72
C ARG A 342 8.94 31.67 2.04
N ARG A 343 8.98 32.88 2.57
CA ARG A 343 7.84 33.79 2.74
C ARG A 343 6.99 33.75 1.48
N ALA A 344 5.78 33.19 1.58
CA ALA A 344 4.77 33.34 0.56
C ALA A 344 4.32 34.79 0.53
N GLN A 345 4.43 35.42 -0.62
CA GLN A 345 3.74 36.67 -0.90
C GLN A 345 2.22 36.38 -0.94
N PRO A 346 1.40 37.25 -0.36
CA PRO A 346 -0.04 37.04 -0.35
C PRO A 346 -0.61 37.20 -1.76
N ALA A 347 -1.26 36.15 -2.25
CA ALA A 347 -2.10 36.21 -3.43
C ALA A 347 -3.33 37.06 -3.10
N SER A 348 -3.57 38.08 -3.92
CA SER A 348 -4.71 38.98 -3.86
C SER A 348 -6.04 38.23 -3.91
N LEU A 349 -6.83 38.37 -2.84
CA LEU A 349 -8.22 37.92 -2.78
C LEU A 349 -9.09 38.76 -3.72
N HIS A 350 -9.66 38.12 -4.75
CA HIS A 350 -10.88 38.64 -5.38
C HIS A 350 -12.09 38.28 -4.51
N VAL A 351 -12.63 39.31 -3.88
CA VAL A 351 -13.89 39.24 -3.13
C VAL A 351 -15.04 39.23 -4.14
N LEU A 352 -15.86 38.17 -4.17
CA LEU A 352 -17.20 38.16 -4.75
C LEU A 352 -18.23 38.38 -3.64
N PRO A 353 -19.36 39.05 -3.92
CA PRO A 353 -20.21 39.63 -2.89
C PRO A 353 -21.01 38.60 -2.13
N SER A 354 -21.09 38.87 -0.83
CA SER A 354 -21.77 38.16 0.25
C SER A 354 -23.29 38.02 -0.02
N ALA A 355 -23.75 36.78 -0.04
CA ALA A 355 -25.12 36.49 0.36
C ALA A 355 -25.17 36.49 1.90
N ALA A 356 -26.18 37.15 2.47
CA ALA A 356 -26.34 37.31 3.90
C ALA A 356 -26.34 35.96 4.65
N PRO A 357 -25.68 35.85 5.82
CA PRO A 357 -25.65 34.62 6.58
C PRO A 357 -27.02 34.33 7.18
N PRO A 358 -27.45 33.04 7.20
CA PRO A 358 -28.58 32.63 8.00
C PRO A 358 -28.26 32.88 9.49
N ARG A 359 -29.20 33.34 10.24
CA ARG A 359 -29.07 33.62 11.67
C ARG A 359 -28.59 32.38 12.43
N ALA A 360 -27.37 32.46 12.96
CA ALA A 360 -26.83 31.47 13.88
C ALA A 360 -27.75 31.35 15.12
N SER A 361 -28.11 30.13 15.50
CA SER A 361 -28.77 29.89 16.76
C SER A 361 -27.83 30.35 17.91
N SER A 362 -28.34 31.16 18.80
CA SER A 362 -27.57 31.88 19.83
C SER A 362 -26.83 30.99 20.86
N ALA A 363 -27.13 29.70 20.91
CA ALA A 363 -26.54 28.77 21.89
C ALA A 363 -25.18 28.19 21.49
N ALA A 364 -24.89 28.00 20.19
CA ALA A 364 -23.64 27.38 19.73
C ALA A 364 -22.49 28.39 19.63
N ALA A 365 -22.77 29.66 19.32
CA ALA A 365 -21.75 30.72 19.21
C ALA A 365 -21.09 31.07 20.54
N ALA A 366 -21.71 30.75 21.66
CA ALA A 366 -21.20 31.02 23.02
C ALA A 366 -20.33 29.89 23.61
N SER A 367 -20.29 28.70 23.00
CA SER A 367 -19.69 27.52 23.64
C SER A 367 -18.17 27.37 23.45
N GLY A 368 -17.58 28.02 22.46
CA GLY A 368 -16.16 27.85 22.12
C GLY A 368 -15.74 26.38 21.88
N LEU A 369 -16.70 25.49 21.62
CA LEU A 369 -16.47 24.05 21.40
C LEU A 369 -15.58 23.81 20.19
N VAL A 370 -14.59 22.91 20.35
CA VAL A 370 -13.69 22.44 19.29
C VAL A 370 -13.91 20.95 19.09
N VAL A 371 -14.18 20.53 17.86
CA VAL A 371 -14.38 19.13 17.50
C VAL A 371 -13.30 18.67 16.52
N VAL A 372 -12.51 17.66 16.92
CA VAL A 372 -11.54 17.01 16.04
C VAL A 372 -12.17 15.76 15.43
N VAL A 373 -12.59 15.84 14.17
CA VAL A 373 -13.18 14.72 13.43
C VAL A 373 -12.06 13.84 12.89
N LEU A 374 -12.07 12.54 13.24
CA LEU A 374 -11.13 11.55 12.76
C LEU A 374 -11.78 10.65 11.71
N ASN A 375 -11.25 10.66 10.49
CA ASN A 375 -11.71 9.76 9.43
C ASN A 375 -10.53 9.26 8.58
N ASP A 376 -10.61 8.03 8.04
CA ASP A 376 -9.56 7.48 7.21
C ASP A 376 -9.31 8.30 5.93
N PHE A 377 -10.38 8.84 5.32
CA PHE A 377 -10.35 9.54 4.03
C PHE A 377 -10.75 11.01 4.18
N CYS A 378 -10.06 11.88 3.46
CA CYS A 378 -10.44 13.29 3.31
C CYS A 378 -11.42 13.52 2.13
N HIS A 379 -11.92 12.44 1.52
CA HIS A 379 -12.87 12.46 0.40
C HIS A 379 -13.95 11.38 0.58
N VAL A 380 -14.99 11.46 -0.21
CA VAL A 380 -16.08 10.46 -0.18
C VAL A 380 -15.60 9.15 -0.80
N GLN A 381 -15.33 8.15 0.05
CA GLN A 381 -14.96 6.78 -0.34
C GLN A 381 -16.11 5.79 -0.14
N GLY A 382 -17.21 6.22 0.47
CA GLY A 382 -18.38 5.44 0.79
C GLY A 382 -19.23 6.13 1.84
N GLY A 383 -20.32 5.48 2.29
CA GLY A 383 -21.31 6.10 3.19
C GLY A 383 -20.72 6.67 4.49
N ALA A 384 -19.81 5.95 5.15
CA ALA A 384 -19.17 6.42 6.38
C ALA A 384 -18.34 7.70 6.19
N SER A 385 -17.55 7.77 5.11
CA SER A 385 -16.77 8.98 4.79
C SER A 385 -17.66 10.16 4.41
N LYS A 386 -18.77 9.90 3.70
CA LYS A 386 -19.76 10.93 3.37
C LYS A 386 -20.38 11.52 4.65
N VAL A 387 -20.81 10.67 5.57
CA VAL A 387 -21.37 11.11 6.86
C VAL A 387 -20.35 11.93 7.66
N ALA A 388 -19.10 11.49 7.76
CA ALA A 388 -18.06 12.22 8.49
C ALA A 388 -17.81 13.62 7.91
N ILE A 389 -17.81 13.74 6.56
CA ILE A 389 -17.64 15.02 5.85
C ILE A 389 -18.87 15.91 6.08
N ASP A 390 -20.08 15.38 5.92
CA ASP A 390 -21.32 16.12 6.09
C ASP A 390 -21.49 16.64 7.52
N GLU A 391 -21.18 15.80 8.53
CA GLU A 391 -21.21 16.21 9.93
C GLU A 391 -20.16 17.29 10.25
N ALA A 392 -18.95 17.18 9.71
CA ALA A 392 -17.92 18.20 9.89
C ALA A 392 -18.36 19.56 9.33
N VAL A 393 -18.96 19.56 8.13
CA VAL A 393 -19.49 20.79 7.50
C VAL A 393 -20.72 21.30 8.24
N GLY A 394 -21.64 20.42 8.64
CA GLY A 394 -22.85 20.77 9.40
C GLY A 394 -22.51 21.41 10.75
N LEU A 395 -21.58 20.84 11.52
CA LEU A 395 -21.08 21.40 12.77
C LEU A 395 -20.44 22.79 12.57
N ALA A 396 -19.61 22.93 11.52
CA ALA A 396 -18.99 24.22 11.22
C ALA A 396 -20.05 25.30 10.86
N ARG A 397 -21.09 24.94 10.11
CA ARG A 397 -22.24 25.83 9.80
C ARG A 397 -23.00 26.22 11.06
N SER A 398 -23.06 25.33 12.06
CA SER A 398 -23.67 25.60 13.36
C SER A 398 -22.76 26.38 14.32
N GLY A 399 -21.63 26.92 13.87
CA GLY A 399 -20.74 27.79 14.65
C GLY A 399 -19.68 27.03 15.48
N VAL A 400 -19.54 25.71 15.33
CA VAL A 400 -18.52 24.92 16.01
C VAL A 400 -17.19 24.99 15.25
N THR A 401 -16.06 25.16 15.97
CA THR A 401 -14.73 25.04 15.36
C THR A 401 -14.43 23.56 15.10
N VAL A 402 -14.22 23.20 13.83
CA VAL A 402 -13.97 21.82 13.43
C VAL A 402 -12.57 21.65 12.83
N ILE A 403 -11.86 20.61 13.26
CA ILE A 403 -10.62 20.18 12.66
C ILE A 403 -10.82 18.77 12.11
N PHE A 404 -10.80 18.63 10.79
CA PHE A 404 -10.97 17.35 10.12
C PHE A 404 -9.60 16.71 9.89
N LEU A 405 -9.24 15.68 10.66
CA LEU A 405 -7.99 14.94 10.52
C LEU A 405 -8.23 13.65 9.75
N GLY A 406 -7.78 13.64 8.50
CA GLY A 406 -7.85 12.47 7.62
C GLY A 406 -6.46 11.90 7.26
N ALA A 407 -6.42 10.61 6.94
CA ALA A 407 -5.18 9.94 6.57
C ALA A 407 -4.90 9.97 5.07
N VAL A 408 -5.92 9.78 4.23
CA VAL A 408 -5.81 9.55 2.78
C VAL A 408 -6.50 10.69 2.02
N GLY A 409 -5.73 11.35 1.13
CA GLY A 409 -6.26 12.36 0.20
C GLY A 409 -6.86 11.74 -1.08
N PRO A 410 -7.35 12.59 -2.01
CA PRO A 410 -7.35 14.05 -1.96
C PRO A 410 -8.35 14.63 -0.97
N VAL A 411 -8.24 15.95 -0.69
CA VAL A 411 -9.23 16.65 0.15
C VAL A 411 -10.47 17.00 -0.68
N SER A 412 -11.65 16.60 -0.17
CA SER A 412 -12.93 16.93 -0.81
C SER A 412 -13.17 18.44 -0.86
N PRO A 413 -13.65 18.98 -1.99
CA PRO A 413 -14.03 20.39 -2.09
C PRO A 413 -15.18 20.76 -1.13
N GLU A 414 -15.96 19.79 -0.64
CA GLU A 414 -17.03 19.99 0.34
C GLU A 414 -16.53 20.43 1.72
N LEU A 415 -15.26 20.07 2.08
CA LEU A 415 -14.61 20.43 3.34
C LEU A 415 -14.09 21.88 3.35
N ARG A 416 -14.90 22.84 2.89
CA ARG A 416 -14.56 24.26 2.84
C ARG A 416 -15.52 25.08 3.66
N HIS A 417 -15.07 25.55 4.83
CA HIS A 417 -15.83 26.47 5.67
C HIS A 417 -14.85 27.29 6.55
N PRO A 418 -15.14 28.55 6.89
CA PRO A 418 -14.24 29.38 7.72
C PRO A 418 -13.89 28.78 9.10
N LEU A 419 -14.79 28.02 9.70
CA LEU A 419 -14.61 27.35 10.99
C LEU A 419 -14.13 25.89 10.85
N LEU A 420 -13.77 25.43 9.64
CA LEU A 420 -13.31 24.07 9.38
C LEU A 420 -11.90 24.07 8.82
N THR A 421 -10.97 23.44 9.54
CA THR A 421 -9.59 23.21 9.10
C THR A 421 -9.41 21.75 8.73
N VAL A 422 -8.73 21.46 7.61
CA VAL A 422 -8.46 20.08 7.17
C VAL A 422 -6.97 19.75 7.30
N GLU A 423 -6.69 18.69 8.03
CA GLU A 423 -5.35 18.12 8.24
C GLU A 423 -5.26 16.75 7.53
N CYS A 424 -4.76 16.74 6.30
CA CYS A 424 -4.58 15.49 5.54
C CYS A 424 -3.17 14.96 5.74
N LEU A 425 -3.04 13.70 6.18
CA LEU A 425 -1.75 13.06 6.41
C LEU A 425 -1.08 12.54 5.14
N GLU A 426 -1.77 12.56 3.99
CA GLU A 426 -1.29 12.08 2.68
C GLU A 426 -0.65 10.68 2.77
N GLN A 427 -1.37 9.74 3.37
CA GLN A 427 -0.95 8.36 3.55
C GLN A 427 -1.63 7.46 2.51
N ASN A 428 -1.08 6.25 2.33
CA ASN A 428 -1.70 5.22 1.49
C ASN A 428 -2.77 4.45 2.27
N GLU A 429 -3.81 3.99 1.59
CA GLU A 429 -4.79 3.07 2.15
C GLU A 429 -4.16 1.71 2.45
N LEU A 430 -4.64 1.01 3.49
CA LEU A 430 -4.15 -0.32 3.90
C LEU A 430 -4.30 -1.38 2.79
N ILE A 431 -5.24 -1.20 1.87
CA ILE A 431 -5.45 -2.12 0.74
C ILE A 431 -4.26 -2.14 -0.22
N ASP A 432 -3.45 -1.08 -0.23
CA ASP A 432 -2.26 -0.95 -1.07
C ASP A 432 -1.01 -1.65 -0.50
N PHE A 433 -1.16 -2.50 0.53
CA PHE A 433 -0.01 -3.16 1.17
C PHE A 433 0.78 -4.06 0.21
N THR A 434 0.17 -4.55 -0.88
CA THR A 434 0.86 -5.31 -1.94
C THR A 434 1.83 -4.45 -2.74
N ARG A 435 1.54 -3.14 -2.87
CA ARG A 435 2.40 -2.14 -3.51
C ARG A 435 3.36 -1.48 -2.52
N HIS A 436 2.96 -1.40 -1.25
CA HIS A 436 3.67 -0.72 -0.17
C HIS A 436 3.67 -1.56 1.11
N PRO A 437 4.59 -2.55 1.27
CA PRO A 437 4.59 -3.48 2.41
C PRO A 437 4.63 -2.80 3.79
N GLY A 438 5.26 -1.62 3.89
CA GLY A 438 5.27 -0.82 5.12
C GLY A 438 3.89 -0.36 5.60
N VAL A 439 2.89 -0.34 4.71
CA VAL A 439 1.49 -0.02 5.04
C VAL A 439 0.86 -1.08 5.95
N ALA A 440 1.33 -2.34 5.89
CA ALA A 440 0.86 -3.38 6.81
C ALA A 440 1.21 -3.05 8.27
N PHE A 441 2.44 -2.61 8.54
CA PHE A 441 2.85 -2.16 9.90
C PHE A 441 2.11 -0.89 10.32
N GLN A 442 1.93 0.06 9.40
CA GLN A 442 1.09 1.24 9.62
C GLN A 442 -0.35 0.84 9.95
N GLY A 443 -0.90 -0.20 9.29
CA GLY A 443 -2.24 -0.73 9.53
C GLY A 443 -2.42 -1.41 10.88
N LEU A 444 -1.34 -1.85 11.55
CA LEU A 444 -1.38 -2.30 12.94
C LEU A 444 -1.34 -1.11 13.91
N TRP A 445 -0.43 -0.16 13.69
CA TRP A 445 -0.24 1.02 14.53
C TRP A 445 0.31 2.20 13.73
N ASN A 446 -0.46 3.28 13.59
CA ASN A 446 -0.09 4.44 12.80
C ASN A 446 0.66 5.48 13.64
N LEU A 447 1.99 5.41 13.66
CA LEU A 447 2.84 6.34 14.41
C LEU A 447 2.77 7.78 13.88
N LYS A 448 2.54 7.98 12.56
CA LYS A 448 2.42 9.32 11.98
C LYS A 448 1.15 10.00 12.50
N ALA A 449 0.02 9.29 12.45
CA ALA A 449 -1.25 9.79 12.97
C ALA A 449 -1.18 10.07 14.48
N ALA A 450 -0.53 9.18 15.26
CA ALA A 450 -0.34 9.39 16.70
C ALA A 450 0.48 10.63 17.02
N ARG A 451 1.61 10.86 16.31
CA ARG A 451 2.47 12.05 16.51
C ARG A 451 1.75 13.32 16.11
N HIS A 452 1.06 13.31 14.99
CA HIS A 452 0.29 14.43 14.50
C HIS A 452 -0.82 14.80 15.47
N MET A 453 -1.62 13.82 15.92
CA MET A 453 -2.66 14.01 16.92
C MET A 453 -2.12 14.62 18.22
N ARG A 454 -0.95 14.17 18.70
CA ARG A 454 -0.32 14.72 19.91
C ARG A 454 0.10 16.19 19.71
N ALA A 455 0.63 16.53 18.54
CA ALA A 455 1.03 17.92 18.23
C ALA A 455 -0.22 18.82 18.14
N LEU A 456 -1.27 18.36 17.50
CA LEU A 456 -2.55 19.05 17.35
C LEU A 456 -3.18 19.34 18.73
N LEU A 457 -3.37 18.31 19.55
CA LEU A 457 -4.03 18.45 20.85
C LEU A 457 -3.25 19.29 21.87
N ARG A 458 -1.93 19.50 21.69
CA ARG A 458 -1.16 20.43 22.53
C ARG A 458 -1.52 21.90 22.30
N GLN A 459 -2.08 22.22 21.14
CA GLN A 459 -2.46 23.57 20.73
C GLN A 459 -3.93 23.90 21.03
N LEU A 460 -4.70 22.89 21.41
CA LEU A 460 -6.15 23.02 21.62
C LEU A 460 -6.50 23.09 23.12
N PRO A 461 -7.56 23.85 23.49
CA PRO A 461 -8.07 23.91 24.85
C PRO A 461 -8.75 22.60 25.23
N ARG A 462 -8.25 21.90 26.27
CA ARG A 462 -8.69 20.56 26.63
C ARG A 462 -10.10 20.52 27.19
N ASP A 463 -10.47 21.55 27.92
CA ASP A 463 -11.77 21.74 28.60
C ASP A 463 -12.95 21.82 27.63
N ARG A 464 -12.71 22.12 26.35
CA ARG A 464 -13.75 22.29 25.32
C ARG A 464 -13.42 21.60 24.00
N THR A 465 -12.47 20.65 24.02
CA THR A 465 -12.12 19.86 22.84
C THR A 465 -12.65 18.44 22.96
N VAL A 466 -13.37 17.97 21.94
CA VAL A 466 -13.85 16.60 21.81
C VAL A 466 -13.28 15.99 20.52
N VAL A 467 -12.87 14.72 20.58
CA VAL A 467 -12.46 13.95 19.42
C VAL A 467 -13.61 13.07 18.97
N HIS A 468 -14.05 13.21 17.72
CA HIS A 468 -15.10 12.38 17.14
C HIS A 468 -14.51 11.41 16.12
N LEU A 469 -14.58 10.11 16.41
CA LEU A 469 -14.05 9.04 15.58
C LEU A 469 -15.12 8.45 14.64
N HIS A 470 -14.91 8.55 13.32
CA HIS A 470 -15.74 7.93 12.28
C HIS A 470 -15.05 6.74 11.61
N GLY A 471 -13.90 6.96 10.93
CA GLY A 471 -13.16 5.94 10.20
C GLY A 471 -11.73 5.79 10.71
N TYR A 472 -11.30 4.52 10.97
CA TYR A 472 -9.96 4.26 11.51
C TYR A 472 -9.33 2.96 11.00
N THR A 473 -10.03 2.20 10.17
CA THR A 473 -9.63 0.83 9.83
C THR A 473 -8.83 0.71 8.55
N LYS A 474 -8.82 1.77 7.74
CA LYS A 474 -8.19 1.78 6.42
C LYS A 474 -6.81 2.45 6.40
N ALA A 475 -6.54 3.40 7.31
CA ALA A 475 -5.27 4.11 7.37
C ALA A 475 -4.90 4.65 8.76
N LEU A 476 -5.84 5.25 9.52
CA LEU A 476 -5.55 5.94 10.80
C LEU A 476 -5.17 4.99 11.94
N THR A 477 -5.82 3.83 12.05
CA THR A 477 -5.81 2.95 13.23
C THR A 477 -6.37 3.63 14.49
N THR A 478 -6.33 2.95 15.65
CA THR A 478 -6.75 3.52 16.94
C THR A 478 -5.63 4.33 17.63
N SER A 479 -4.50 4.55 16.98
CA SER A 479 -3.38 5.26 17.58
C SER A 479 -3.70 6.73 17.93
N PRO A 480 -4.45 7.53 17.13
CA PRO A 480 -4.89 8.87 17.53
C PRO A 480 -5.81 8.87 18.74
N VAL A 481 -6.72 7.88 18.82
CA VAL A 481 -7.64 7.69 19.96
C VAL A 481 -6.84 7.48 21.25
N ARG A 482 -5.81 6.62 21.21
CA ARG A 482 -4.93 6.40 22.37
C ARG A 482 -4.26 7.68 22.83
N ILE A 483 -3.81 8.52 21.90
CA ILE A 483 -3.19 9.83 22.23
C ILE A 483 -4.22 10.78 22.86
N ALA A 484 -5.43 10.88 22.31
CA ALA A 484 -6.49 11.71 22.87
C ALA A 484 -6.76 11.33 24.35
N LYS A 485 -6.97 10.06 24.63
CA LYS A 485 -7.18 9.58 26.01
C LYS A 485 -5.96 9.77 26.93
N GLN A 486 -4.73 9.66 26.42
CA GLN A 486 -3.51 9.95 27.20
C GLN A 486 -3.39 11.43 27.57
N MET A 487 -3.92 12.31 26.74
CA MET A 487 -3.92 13.75 26.95
C MET A 487 -5.16 14.27 27.71
N GLY A 488 -6.03 13.37 28.16
CA GLY A 488 -7.26 13.75 28.90
C GLY A 488 -8.35 14.34 28.00
N VAL A 489 -8.28 14.19 26.67
CA VAL A 489 -9.30 14.67 25.74
C VAL A 489 -10.34 13.57 25.52
N PRO A 490 -11.63 13.84 25.77
CA PRO A 490 -12.69 12.85 25.59
C PRO A 490 -12.91 12.49 24.13
N VAL A 491 -13.39 11.24 23.91
CA VAL A 491 -13.59 10.67 22.58
C VAL A 491 -15.01 10.14 22.44
N VAL A 492 -15.68 10.55 21.38
CA VAL A 492 -16.96 9.98 20.90
C VAL A 492 -16.69 9.14 19.67
N CYS A 493 -17.37 8.00 19.49
CA CYS A 493 -17.19 7.13 18.34
C CYS A 493 -18.52 6.81 17.66
N THR A 494 -18.67 7.18 16.37
CA THR A 494 -19.79 6.72 15.56
C THR A 494 -19.50 5.34 14.99
N LEU A 495 -20.44 4.42 15.18
CA LEU A 495 -20.34 3.01 14.81
C LEU A 495 -20.84 2.80 13.37
N HIS A 496 -19.98 3.11 12.38
CA HIS A 496 -20.31 2.95 10.95
C HIS A 496 -20.19 1.51 10.45
N ASP A 497 -19.50 0.67 11.20
CA ASP A 497 -19.23 -0.74 10.89
C ASP A 497 -19.07 -1.56 12.18
N PHE A 498 -18.72 -2.84 12.06
CA PHE A 498 -18.58 -3.72 13.21
C PHE A 498 -17.11 -4.00 13.60
N PHE A 499 -16.14 -3.20 13.14
CA PHE A 499 -14.72 -3.39 13.50
C PHE A 499 -14.42 -3.15 14.99
N ALA A 500 -15.27 -2.51 15.72
CA ALA A 500 -15.16 -2.40 17.17
C ALA A 500 -15.17 -3.78 17.87
N ALA A 501 -15.76 -4.78 17.23
CA ALA A 501 -15.88 -6.15 17.73
C ALA A 501 -15.28 -7.19 16.78
N CYS A 502 -15.73 -7.23 15.52
CA CYS A 502 -15.43 -8.28 14.55
C CYS A 502 -14.16 -7.96 13.73
N PRO A 503 -13.15 -8.85 13.67
CA PRO A 503 -11.94 -8.62 12.89
C PRO A 503 -12.17 -8.34 11.40
N ASN A 504 -13.22 -8.94 10.77
CA ASN A 504 -13.56 -8.63 9.38
C ASN A 504 -14.52 -7.43 9.22
N GLY A 505 -15.06 -6.92 10.33
CA GLY A 505 -15.89 -5.71 10.36
C GLY A 505 -17.33 -5.89 9.85
N ALA A 506 -17.76 -7.12 9.55
CA ALA A 506 -19.07 -7.36 8.94
C ALA A 506 -19.98 -8.31 9.75
N PHE A 507 -19.44 -9.09 10.69
CA PHE A 507 -20.16 -10.24 11.25
C PHE A 507 -20.76 -11.15 10.17
N PHE A 508 -20.00 -11.34 9.08
CA PHE A 508 -20.40 -12.12 7.92
C PHE A 508 -19.34 -13.18 7.60
N ASP A 509 -19.76 -14.38 7.26
CA ASP A 509 -18.91 -15.49 6.83
C ASP A 509 -18.91 -15.56 5.30
N TYR A 510 -17.87 -14.98 4.67
CA TYR A 510 -17.77 -14.91 3.20
C TYR A 510 -17.61 -16.27 2.54
N GLY A 511 -17.14 -17.28 3.25
CA GLY A 511 -17.04 -18.65 2.72
C GLY A 511 -18.39 -19.37 2.63
N ARG A 512 -19.35 -18.95 3.50
CA ARG A 512 -20.72 -19.53 3.56
C ARG A 512 -21.80 -18.57 3.08
N GLU A 513 -21.44 -17.34 2.79
CA GLU A 513 -22.34 -16.24 2.42
C GLU A 513 -23.52 -16.05 3.43
N THR A 514 -23.21 -16.15 4.72
CA THR A 514 -24.21 -16.03 5.80
C THR A 514 -23.75 -15.11 6.94
N PRO A 515 -24.67 -14.49 7.70
CA PRO A 515 -24.34 -13.79 8.94
C PRO A 515 -23.58 -14.69 9.92
N CYS A 516 -22.57 -14.12 10.59
CA CYS A 516 -21.73 -14.86 11.53
C CYS A 516 -22.30 -14.83 12.95
N SER A 517 -22.67 -15.97 13.49
CA SER A 517 -23.13 -16.14 14.88
C SER A 517 -22.03 -16.36 15.91
N LYS A 518 -20.75 -16.44 15.48
CA LYS A 518 -19.63 -16.74 16.37
C LYS A 518 -19.25 -15.53 17.22
N ARG A 519 -18.95 -15.74 18.50
CA ARG A 519 -18.39 -14.69 19.35
C ARG A 519 -17.06 -14.19 18.77
N ALA A 520 -16.94 -12.89 18.55
CA ALA A 520 -15.75 -12.28 17.97
C ALA A 520 -14.50 -12.59 18.82
N LEU A 521 -13.36 -12.88 18.16
CA LEU A 521 -12.07 -13.28 18.75
C LEU A 521 -12.08 -14.58 19.57
N SER A 522 -13.17 -15.37 19.58
CA SER A 522 -13.15 -16.72 20.14
C SER A 522 -12.24 -17.64 19.31
N ALA A 523 -11.80 -18.77 19.88
CA ALA A 523 -11.00 -19.77 19.14
C ALA A 523 -11.72 -20.21 17.84
N ARG A 524 -13.04 -20.42 17.90
CA ARG A 524 -13.85 -20.75 16.71
C ARG A 524 -13.87 -19.61 15.69
N CYS A 525 -13.92 -18.34 16.12
CA CYS A 525 -13.83 -17.19 15.22
C CYS A 525 -12.45 -17.10 14.55
N VAL A 526 -11.37 -17.27 15.31
CA VAL A 526 -10.00 -17.23 14.77
C VAL A 526 -9.78 -18.35 13.76
N ALA A 527 -10.20 -19.58 14.07
CA ALA A 527 -10.05 -20.74 13.19
C ALA A 527 -10.91 -20.72 11.91
N THR A 528 -11.95 -19.86 11.83
CA THR A 528 -12.85 -19.79 10.67
C THR A 528 -12.27 -18.88 9.60
N GLN A 529 -12.15 -19.37 8.36
CA GLN A 529 -11.88 -18.55 7.17
C GLN A 529 -13.15 -17.80 6.76
N CYS A 530 -13.35 -16.62 7.33
CA CYS A 530 -14.48 -15.74 7.03
C CYS A 530 -14.06 -14.44 6.33
N ASP A 531 -12.85 -14.36 5.75
CA ASP A 531 -12.39 -13.20 4.98
C ASP A 531 -12.73 -13.35 3.49
N LYS A 532 -13.01 -12.26 2.79
CA LYS A 532 -13.24 -12.22 1.34
C LYS A 532 -12.07 -12.79 0.51
N ARG A 533 -10.84 -12.79 1.05
CA ARG A 533 -9.62 -13.10 0.32
C ARG A 533 -9.05 -14.45 0.79
N ARG A 534 -8.03 -14.41 1.66
CA ARG A 534 -7.30 -15.59 2.15
C ARG A 534 -7.22 -15.59 3.67
N TYR A 535 -7.02 -16.76 4.27
CA TYR A 535 -6.91 -16.90 5.73
C TYR A 535 -5.79 -16.03 6.34
N ALA A 536 -4.69 -15.79 5.63
CA ALA A 536 -3.64 -14.86 6.07
C ALA A 536 -4.16 -13.43 6.31
N HIS A 537 -5.09 -12.94 5.48
CA HIS A 537 -5.73 -11.62 5.70
C HIS A 537 -6.61 -11.64 6.95
N LYS A 538 -7.31 -12.76 7.20
CA LYS A 538 -8.07 -12.96 8.44
C LYS A 538 -7.15 -12.89 9.66
N LEU A 539 -6.02 -13.59 9.65
CA LEU A 539 -5.05 -13.58 10.74
C LEU A 539 -4.46 -12.18 10.96
N PHE A 540 -4.10 -11.48 9.89
CA PHE A 540 -3.66 -10.07 10.00
C PHE A 540 -4.72 -9.19 10.67
N ARG A 541 -6.00 -9.33 10.31
CA ARG A 541 -7.10 -8.58 10.92
C ARG A 541 -7.30 -8.96 12.39
N VAL A 542 -7.12 -10.23 12.76
CA VAL A 542 -7.14 -10.69 14.17
C VAL A 542 -6.01 -10.01 14.95
N VAL A 543 -4.77 -10.06 14.44
CA VAL A 543 -3.62 -9.40 15.08
C VAL A 543 -3.86 -7.89 15.20
N ARG A 544 -4.35 -7.24 14.15
CA ARG A 544 -4.72 -5.82 14.17
C ARG A 544 -5.75 -5.53 15.28
N THR A 545 -6.81 -6.33 15.38
CA THR A 545 -7.85 -6.14 16.41
C THR A 545 -7.27 -6.31 17.82
N LEU A 546 -6.35 -7.27 18.02
CA LEU A 546 -5.65 -7.43 19.30
C LEU A 546 -4.75 -6.23 19.62
N VAL A 547 -4.00 -5.71 18.65
CA VAL A 547 -3.18 -4.48 18.82
C VAL A 547 -4.08 -3.29 19.15
N GLN A 548 -5.23 -3.15 18.50
CA GLN A 548 -6.21 -2.08 18.79
C GLN A 548 -6.79 -2.23 20.19
N ARG A 549 -7.10 -3.46 20.64
CA ARG A 549 -7.61 -3.70 22.00
C ARG A 549 -6.59 -3.42 23.09
N HIS A 550 -5.37 -3.93 22.94
CA HIS A 550 -4.36 -3.83 23.99
C HIS A 550 -3.54 -2.54 23.89
N GLY A 551 -3.06 -2.18 22.70
CA GLY A 551 -2.30 -0.95 22.45
C GLY A 551 -3.18 0.30 22.44
N GLY A 552 -4.28 0.27 21.67
CA GLY A 552 -5.25 1.36 21.55
C GLY A 552 -6.24 1.46 22.69
N ARG A 553 -6.41 0.39 23.48
CA ARG A 553 -7.49 0.20 24.45
C ARG A 553 -8.89 0.39 23.86
N PHE A 554 -9.02 0.19 22.55
CA PHE A 554 -10.27 0.31 21.83
C PHE A 554 -11.01 -1.05 21.75
N PRO A 555 -12.30 -1.15 22.03
CA PRO A 555 -13.25 -0.07 22.35
C PRO A 555 -13.20 0.39 23.82
N GLY A 556 -12.52 -0.29 24.71
CA GLY A 556 -12.59 -0.11 26.16
C GLY A 556 -12.23 1.28 26.70
N ALA A 557 -11.52 2.12 25.94
CA ALA A 557 -11.16 3.48 26.37
C ALA A 557 -12.19 4.56 26.00
N ILE A 558 -13.25 4.21 25.27
CA ILE A 558 -14.28 5.14 24.83
C ILE A 558 -15.53 4.91 25.69
N GLU A 559 -16.13 5.98 26.15
CA GLU A 559 -17.29 5.97 27.02
C GLU A 559 -18.59 6.33 26.27
N HIS A 560 -18.48 7.12 25.20
CA HIS A 560 -19.62 7.58 24.41
C HIS A 560 -19.58 7.05 22.99
N TYR A 561 -20.63 6.34 22.59
CA TYR A 561 -20.80 5.80 21.25
C TYR A 561 -22.06 6.34 20.60
N ILE A 562 -22.02 6.54 19.30
CA ILE A 562 -23.19 6.86 18.49
C ILE A 562 -23.53 5.64 17.64
N SER A 563 -24.73 5.11 17.83
CA SER A 563 -25.29 4.02 17.03
C SER A 563 -26.28 4.56 16.02
N LEU A 564 -26.16 4.14 14.76
CA LEU A 564 -27.00 4.62 13.66
C LEU A 564 -28.38 3.95 13.61
N SER A 565 -28.51 2.78 14.26
CA SER A 565 -29.75 2.01 14.33
C SER A 565 -29.82 1.21 15.64
N THR A 566 -31.03 0.81 16.04
CA THR A 566 -31.21 -0.07 17.20
C THR A 566 -30.52 -1.41 17.01
N ARG A 567 -30.61 -1.98 15.80
CA ARG A 567 -30.01 -3.26 15.45
C ARG A 567 -28.49 -3.23 15.53
N SER A 568 -27.83 -2.23 14.90
CA SER A 568 -26.38 -2.12 14.96
C SER A 568 -25.87 -1.92 16.39
N GLY A 569 -26.59 -1.16 17.21
CA GLY A 569 -26.31 -0.99 18.63
C GLY A 569 -26.43 -2.32 19.39
N ALA A 570 -27.50 -3.08 19.19
CA ALA A 570 -27.72 -4.39 19.83
C ALA A 570 -26.62 -5.40 19.48
N VAL A 571 -26.19 -5.46 18.20
CA VAL A 571 -25.11 -6.36 17.76
C VAL A 571 -23.77 -6.01 18.41
N LEU A 572 -23.46 -4.73 18.61
CA LEU A 572 -22.18 -4.27 19.16
C LEU A 572 -22.17 -4.19 20.69
N SER A 573 -23.32 -3.97 21.35
CA SER A 573 -23.44 -3.81 22.79
C SER A 573 -22.68 -4.85 23.63
N PRO A 574 -22.66 -6.17 23.29
CA PRO A 574 -21.89 -7.17 24.08
C PRO A 574 -20.38 -6.99 24.05
N TYR A 575 -19.85 -6.15 23.16
CA TYR A 575 -18.42 -5.93 22.94
C TYR A 575 -17.94 -4.55 23.41
N LEU A 576 -18.87 -3.65 23.72
CA LEU A 576 -18.56 -2.34 24.28
C LEU A 576 -18.36 -2.40 25.79
N PRO A 577 -17.70 -1.41 26.43
CA PRO A 577 -17.60 -1.33 27.87
C PRO A 577 -18.99 -1.33 28.54
N ARG A 578 -19.13 -1.92 29.71
CA ARG A 578 -20.38 -1.90 30.47
C ARG A 578 -20.81 -0.49 30.91
N THR A 579 -19.84 0.42 31.02
CA THR A 579 -20.02 1.83 31.34
C THR A 579 -20.32 2.69 30.12
N ALA A 580 -20.27 2.10 28.92
CA ALA A 580 -20.45 2.86 27.69
C ALA A 580 -21.89 3.38 27.56
N GLN A 581 -22.00 4.66 27.25
CA GLN A 581 -23.26 5.30 26.86
C GLN A 581 -23.41 5.22 25.34
N VAL A 582 -24.46 4.56 24.88
CA VAL A 582 -24.76 4.40 23.46
C VAL A 582 -25.92 5.32 23.09
N HIS A 583 -25.59 6.41 22.42
CA HIS A 583 -26.56 7.37 21.89
C HIS A 583 -27.09 6.89 20.55
N ARG A 584 -28.40 6.94 20.35
CA ARG A 584 -28.99 6.66 19.04
C ARG A 584 -29.10 7.94 18.25
N LEU A 585 -28.35 8.06 17.17
CA LEU A 585 -28.39 9.19 16.25
C LEU A 585 -28.30 8.67 14.81
N PRO A 586 -29.42 8.61 14.07
CA PRO A 586 -29.46 8.20 12.68
C PRO A 586 -28.67 9.15 11.77
N ASN A 587 -28.15 8.66 10.65
CA ASN A 587 -27.55 9.53 9.64
C ASN A 587 -28.62 10.45 9.02
N ILE A 588 -28.25 11.68 8.72
CA ILE A 588 -29.10 12.59 7.95
C ILE A 588 -29.12 12.14 6.48
N THR A 589 -30.30 12.27 5.90
CA THR A 589 -30.48 12.23 4.44
C THR A 589 -30.69 13.65 3.97
N ASP A 590 -29.60 14.29 3.53
CA ASP A 590 -29.64 15.70 3.07
C ASP A 590 -30.23 15.77 1.66
N VAL A 591 -31.52 15.98 1.62
CA VAL A 591 -32.30 16.10 0.39
C VAL A 591 -33.25 17.28 0.48
N ALA A 592 -33.36 18.06 -0.59
CA ALA A 592 -34.39 19.09 -0.70
C ALA A 592 -35.76 18.44 -0.84
N VAL A 593 -36.76 19.09 -0.25
CA VAL A 593 -38.15 18.69 -0.44
C VAL A 593 -38.51 18.79 -1.93
N GLN A 594 -38.90 17.67 -2.51
CA GLN A 594 -39.37 17.60 -3.90
C GLN A 594 -40.65 16.77 -3.95
N ALA A 595 -41.44 16.99 -5.00
CA ALA A 595 -42.65 16.19 -5.22
C ALA A 595 -42.33 14.69 -5.25
N PRO A 596 -43.18 13.83 -4.72
CA PRO A 596 -43.01 12.39 -4.81
C PRO A 596 -43.06 11.95 -6.27
N ILE A 597 -42.26 10.92 -6.58
CA ILE A 597 -42.29 10.22 -7.87
C ILE A 597 -43.55 9.34 -7.91
N ALA A 598 -44.08 9.05 -9.08
CA ALA A 598 -45.16 8.08 -9.29
C ALA A 598 -44.55 6.70 -9.62
N PRO A 599 -44.11 5.91 -8.65
CA PRO A 599 -43.37 4.67 -8.88
C PRO A 599 -44.18 3.58 -9.60
N ALA A 600 -45.52 3.66 -9.54
CA ALA A 600 -46.42 2.73 -10.23
C ALA A 600 -46.35 2.87 -11.76
N GLU A 601 -46.00 4.06 -12.28
CA GLU A 601 -45.79 4.28 -13.71
C GLU A 601 -44.50 3.68 -14.24
N ASN A 602 -43.54 3.42 -13.36
CA ASN A 602 -42.26 2.82 -13.67
C ASN A 602 -42.33 1.29 -13.72
N ARG A 603 -41.41 0.65 -14.47
CA ARG A 603 -41.37 -0.81 -14.65
C ARG A 603 -40.05 -1.45 -14.22
N THR A 604 -39.08 -0.65 -13.78
CA THR A 604 -37.73 -1.10 -13.49
C THR A 604 -37.50 -1.15 -11.97
N LEU A 605 -37.02 -2.28 -11.49
CA LEU A 605 -36.52 -2.40 -10.13
C LEU A 605 -35.10 -1.83 -10.05
N LEU A 606 -34.74 -1.24 -8.91
CA LEU A 606 -33.45 -0.59 -8.72
C LEU A 606 -32.70 -1.20 -7.54
N TYR A 607 -31.42 -1.48 -7.75
CA TYR A 607 -30.44 -1.69 -6.68
C TYR A 607 -29.36 -0.61 -6.72
N VAL A 608 -28.98 -0.06 -5.56
CA VAL A 608 -27.89 0.93 -5.47
C VAL A 608 -26.89 0.50 -4.41
N GLY A 609 -25.65 0.24 -4.80
CA GLY A 609 -24.57 -0.16 -3.89
C GLY A 609 -23.48 -1.00 -4.53
N ARG A 610 -22.48 -1.41 -3.73
CA ARG A 610 -21.41 -2.29 -4.19
C ARG A 610 -21.95 -3.67 -4.57
N LEU A 611 -21.44 -4.23 -5.66
CA LEU A 611 -21.84 -5.55 -6.14
C LEU A 611 -21.01 -6.67 -5.45
N ASP A 612 -21.11 -6.68 -4.13
CA ASP A 612 -20.41 -7.63 -3.24
C ASP A 612 -21.34 -8.75 -2.73
N PRO A 613 -20.82 -9.95 -2.39
CA PRO A 613 -21.65 -11.09 -1.92
C PRO A 613 -22.52 -10.75 -0.70
N GLU A 614 -21.98 -10.03 0.30
CA GLU A 614 -22.70 -9.66 1.51
C GLU A 614 -23.87 -8.70 1.25
N LYS A 615 -23.90 -8.06 0.09
CA LYS A 615 -24.98 -7.17 -0.33
C LYS A 615 -26.17 -7.93 -0.95
N GLY A 616 -26.07 -9.24 -1.07
CA GLY A 616 -27.18 -10.09 -1.57
C GLY A 616 -27.53 -9.90 -3.04
N VAL A 617 -26.65 -9.26 -3.81
CA VAL A 617 -26.92 -8.94 -5.23
C VAL A 617 -27.04 -10.19 -6.09
N ARG A 618 -26.35 -11.30 -5.74
CA ARG A 618 -26.53 -12.60 -6.39
C ARG A 618 -27.97 -13.12 -6.21
N LEU A 619 -28.46 -13.10 -4.96
CA LEU A 619 -29.82 -13.53 -4.64
C LEU A 619 -30.86 -12.75 -5.44
N LEU A 620 -30.70 -11.42 -5.52
CA LEU A 620 -31.59 -10.56 -6.30
C LEU A 620 -31.48 -10.88 -7.80
N ALA A 621 -30.29 -10.98 -8.34
CA ALA A 621 -30.06 -11.21 -9.76
C ALA A 621 -30.65 -12.55 -10.23
N GLU A 622 -30.37 -13.64 -9.50
CA GLU A 622 -30.90 -14.98 -9.82
C GLU A 622 -32.42 -15.05 -9.66
N THR A 623 -32.98 -14.39 -8.62
CA THR A 623 -34.43 -14.40 -8.39
C THR A 623 -35.16 -13.56 -9.44
N ALA A 624 -34.68 -12.35 -9.73
CA ALA A 624 -35.26 -11.49 -10.74
C ALA A 624 -35.16 -12.08 -12.16
N GLY A 625 -34.01 -12.71 -12.47
CA GLY A 625 -33.81 -13.43 -13.75
C GLY A 625 -34.81 -14.57 -13.96
N ARG A 626 -35.10 -15.38 -12.91
CA ARG A 626 -36.10 -16.45 -12.98
C ARG A 626 -37.53 -15.91 -13.20
N LEU A 627 -37.82 -14.73 -12.68
CA LEU A 627 -39.12 -14.06 -12.81
C LEU A 627 -39.21 -13.19 -14.07
N GLY A 628 -38.14 -13.09 -14.87
CA GLY A 628 -38.09 -12.25 -16.07
C GLY A 628 -38.21 -10.73 -15.80
N LEU A 629 -37.82 -10.29 -14.60
CA LEU A 629 -37.95 -8.90 -14.18
C LEU A 629 -36.77 -8.05 -14.66
N ARG A 630 -37.02 -6.77 -14.91
CA ARG A 630 -36.00 -5.80 -15.25
C ARG A 630 -35.43 -5.18 -13.97
N VAL A 631 -34.12 -5.27 -13.78
CA VAL A 631 -33.41 -4.67 -12.65
C VAL A 631 -32.20 -3.91 -13.15
N VAL A 632 -32.07 -2.65 -12.68
CA VAL A 632 -30.87 -1.84 -12.86
C VAL A 632 -30.05 -1.89 -11.58
N PHE A 633 -28.79 -2.29 -11.71
CA PHE A 633 -27.80 -2.31 -10.63
C PHE A 633 -26.86 -1.11 -10.79
N VAL A 634 -27.00 -0.15 -9.90
CA VAL A 634 -26.11 1.02 -9.82
C VAL A 634 -24.97 0.73 -8.87
N GLY A 635 -23.76 0.60 -9.40
CA GLY A 635 -22.54 0.30 -8.66
C GLY A 635 -21.63 -0.69 -9.38
N ASP A 636 -20.53 -1.05 -8.74
CA ASP A 636 -19.54 -1.98 -9.29
C ASP A 636 -19.06 -2.96 -8.22
N GLY A 637 -18.47 -4.08 -8.64
CA GLY A 637 -17.93 -5.10 -7.75
C GLY A 637 -17.71 -6.46 -8.42
N PRO A 638 -17.22 -7.44 -7.66
CA PRO A 638 -16.80 -8.74 -8.21
C PRO A 638 -17.95 -9.56 -8.82
N LEU A 639 -19.21 -9.28 -8.48
CA LEU A 639 -20.38 -9.97 -9.00
C LEU A 639 -20.96 -9.35 -10.28
N ARG A 640 -20.36 -8.27 -10.80
CA ARG A 640 -20.80 -7.63 -12.04
C ARG A 640 -20.90 -8.61 -13.23
N PRO A 641 -19.89 -9.46 -13.54
CA PRO A 641 -19.98 -10.37 -14.67
C PRO A 641 -21.13 -11.39 -14.56
N LEU A 642 -21.46 -11.81 -13.33
CA LEU A 642 -22.58 -12.72 -13.07
C LEU A 642 -23.92 -12.03 -13.36
N ILE A 643 -24.08 -10.77 -12.97
CA ILE A 643 -25.31 -10.00 -13.15
C ILE A 643 -25.53 -9.70 -14.64
N GLU A 644 -24.49 -9.25 -15.35
CA GLU A 644 -24.55 -8.91 -16.78
C GLU A 644 -24.81 -10.13 -17.67
N ALA A 645 -24.55 -11.34 -17.18
CA ALA A 645 -24.85 -12.58 -17.90
C ALA A 645 -26.36 -12.97 -17.88
N ILE A 646 -27.18 -12.33 -17.01
CA ILE A 646 -28.59 -12.65 -16.87
C ILE A 646 -29.43 -11.70 -17.73
N PRO A 647 -30.27 -12.21 -18.67
CA PRO A 647 -31.13 -11.37 -19.51
C PRO A 647 -32.08 -10.48 -18.68
N GLY A 648 -32.28 -9.23 -19.10
CA GLY A 648 -33.15 -8.27 -18.41
C GLY A 648 -32.51 -7.52 -17.27
N LEU A 649 -31.26 -7.86 -16.87
CA LEU A 649 -30.49 -7.16 -15.87
C LEU A 649 -29.46 -6.25 -16.52
N SER A 650 -29.19 -5.09 -15.90
CA SER A 650 -28.17 -4.17 -16.39
C SER A 650 -27.35 -3.58 -15.24
N VAL A 651 -26.06 -3.32 -15.47
CA VAL A 651 -25.14 -2.73 -14.51
C VAL A 651 -24.59 -1.41 -15.07
N THR A 652 -24.81 -0.30 -14.36
CA THR A 652 -24.34 1.02 -14.80
C THR A 652 -22.88 1.29 -14.46
N GLY A 653 -22.29 0.58 -13.48
CA GLY A 653 -21.06 0.98 -12.82
C GLY A 653 -21.33 2.07 -11.76
N TRP A 654 -20.26 2.71 -11.27
CA TRP A 654 -20.37 3.83 -10.35
C TRP A 654 -20.89 5.06 -11.07
N LEU A 655 -21.94 5.69 -10.51
CA LEU A 655 -22.55 6.92 -11.02
C LEU A 655 -22.32 8.08 -10.03
N PRO A 656 -22.17 9.32 -10.52
CA PRO A 656 -22.29 10.53 -9.72
C PRO A 656 -23.65 10.60 -9.01
N ARG A 657 -23.75 11.38 -7.92
CA ARG A 657 -24.96 11.47 -7.10
C ARG A 657 -26.18 11.91 -7.91
N GLU A 658 -26.01 12.88 -8.79
CA GLU A 658 -27.07 13.40 -9.66
C GLU A 658 -27.63 12.32 -10.60
N GLU A 659 -26.79 11.46 -11.13
CA GLU A 659 -27.19 10.35 -12.00
C GLU A 659 -27.86 9.23 -11.18
N VAL A 660 -27.43 8.99 -9.93
CA VAL A 660 -28.14 8.07 -9.02
C VAL A 660 -29.57 8.55 -8.76
N TRP A 661 -29.78 9.86 -8.59
CA TRP A 661 -31.12 10.44 -8.46
C TRP A 661 -31.97 10.27 -9.73
N GLN A 662 -31.37 10.34 -10.91
CA GLN A 662 -32.08 10.06 -12.17
C GLN A 662 -32.50 8.58 -12.26
N GLN A 663 -31.67 7.66 -11.82
CA GLN A 663 -32.03 6.24 -11.75
C GLN A 663 -33.14 5.99 -10.72
N LEU A 664 -33.07 6.64 -9.56
CA LEU A 664 -34.15 6.60 -8.57
C LEU A 664 -35.47 7.12 -9.14
N ALA A 665 -35.43 8.20 -9.93
CA ALA A 665 -36.66 8.76 -10.54
C ALA A 665 -37.38 7.79 -11.49
N GLN A 666 -36.66 6.83 -12.05
CA GLN A 666 -37.18 5.80 -12.97
C GLN A 666 -37.49 4.47 -12.26
N ALA A 667 -37.27 4.41 -10.95
CA ALA A 667 -37.44 3.18 -10.20
C ALA A 667 -38.92 2.94 -9.81
N ARG A 668 -39.38 1.71 -10.00
CA ARG A 668 -40.66 1.21 -9.46
C ARG A 668 -40.53 0.91 -7.97
N CYS A 669 -39.44 0.25 -7.60
CA CYS A 669 -39.15 -0.14 -6.23
C CYS A 669 -37.64 -0.25 -6.06
N LEU A 670 -37.12 0.16 -4.89
CA LEU A 670 -35.73 -0.11 -4.50
C LEU A 670 -35.68 -1.49 -3.85
N VAL A 671 -34.73 -2.34 -4.29
CA VAL A 671 -34.48 -3.62 -3.63
C VAL A 671 -33.15 -3.55 -2.87
N PHE A 672 -33.19 -3.83 -1.58
CA PHE A 672 -32.05 -3.80 -0.65
C PHE A 672 -31.83 -5.19 -0.03
N PRO A 673 -31.24 -6.14 -0.79
CA PRO A 673 -31.23 -7.57 -0.44
C PRO A 673 -30.09 -7.98 0.48
N SER A 674 -29.49 -7.04 1.24
CA SER A 674 -28.32 -7.27 2.08
C SER A 674 -28.44 -8.49 2.97
N LEU A 675 -27.47 -9.41 2.87
CA LEU A 675 -27.38 -10.63 3.69
C LEU A 675 -26.76 -10.37 5.08
N TRP A 676 -26.25 -9.18 5.35
CA TRP A 676 -25.63 -8.81 6.61
C TRP A 676 -26.38 -7.71 7.35
N TYR A 677 -25.97 -7.45 8.58
CA TYR A 677 -26.72 -6.56 9.50
C TYR A 677 -26.87 -5.13 9.02
N GLU A 678 -25.99 -4.61 8.15
CA GLU A 678 -25.89 -3.19 7.80
C GLU A 678 -25.93 -2.31 9.06
N THR A 679 -25.49 -1.08 8.97
CA THR A 679 -25.57 -0.16 10.10
C THR A 679 -26.67 0.85 9.94
N TYR A 680 -27.08 1.15 8.68
CA TYR A 680 -28.14 2.13 8.43
C TYR A 680 -28.98 1.83 7.18
N GLY A 681 -28.44 1.93 5.96
CA GLY A 681 -29.17 1.78 4.68
C GLY A 681 -29.64 3.13 4.13
N LEU A 682 -28.68 4.04 3.85
CA LEU A 682 -28.94 5.39 3.32
C LEU A 682 -29.82 5.37 2.05
N THR A 683 -29.58 4.44 1.12
CA THR A 683 -30.33 4.36 -0.13
C THR A 683 -31.82 4.09 0.06
N VAL A 684 -32.20 3.39 1.15
CA VAL A 684 -33.60 3.16 1.50
C VAL A 684 -34.26 4.45 1.97
N THR A 685 -33.56 5.28 2.74
CA THR A 685 -34.06 6.59 3.15
C THR A 685 -34.12 7.59 1.99
N GLU A 686 -33.13 7.55 1.08
CA GLU A 686 -33.14 8.33 -0.15
C GLU A 686 -34.33 7.96 -1.04
N ALA A 687 -34.62 6.67 -1.23
CA ALA A 687 -35.79 6.21 -1.97
C ALA A 687 -37.11 6.69 -1.33
N ALA A 688 -37.24 6.52 -0.01
CA ALA A 688 -38.44 6.96 0.74
C ALA A 688 -38.65 8.47 0.62
N SER A 689 -37.61 9.30 0.62
CA SER A 689 -37.70 10.76 0.45
C SER A 689 -38.34 11.19 -0.88
N ARG A 690 -38.34 10.28 -1.87
CA ARG A 690 -38.91 10.50 -3.20
C ARG A 690 -40.20 9.70 -3.45
N GLY A 691 -40.71 9.00 -2.44
CA GLY A 691 -41.91 8.20 -2.57
C GLY A 691 -41.71 6.87 -3.28
N ILE A 692 -40.52 6.34 -3.29
CA ILE A 692 -40.20 5.04 -3.85
C ILE A 692 -40.22 4.00 -2.73
N PRO A 693 -41.10 2.98 -2.79
CA PRO A 693 -41.15 1.94 -1.78
C PRO A 693 -39.89 1.03 -1.90
N ALA A 694 -39.59 0.32 -0.81
CA ALA A 694 -38.41 -0.57 -0.81
C ALA A 694 -38.74 -1.99 -0.36
N ILE A 695 -38.09 -2.98 -0.98
CA ILE A 695 -38.00 -4.35 -0.50
C ILE A 695 -36.67 -4.49 0.23
N VAL A 696 -36.70 -4.87 1.51
CA VAL A 696 -35.49 -4.97 2.33
C VAL A 696 -35.36 -6.30 3.02
N SER A 697 -34.14 -6.79 3.18
CA SER A 697 -33.85 -7.99 3.98
C SER A 697 -34.10 -7.72 5.48
N ASP A 698 -34.72 -8.66 6.17
CA ASP A 698 -35.11 -8.55 7.59
C ASP A 698 -33.93 -8.44 8.56
N VAL A 699 -32.73 -8.92 8.21
CA VAL A 699 -31.51 -8.80 9.04
C VAL A 699 -30.85 -7.43 8.95
N SER A 700 -31.15 -6.65 7.92
CA SER A 700 -30.59 -5.32 7.70
C SER A 700 -31.16 -4.29 8.68
N ALA A 701 -30.32 -3.32 9.10
CA ALA A 701 -30.82 -2.17 9.87
C ALA A 701 -31.84 -1.32 9.08
N ALA A 702 -31.84 -1.37 7.75
CA ALA A 702 -32.84 -0.71 6.91
C ALA A 702 -34.27 -1.22 7.17
N ALA A 703 -34.43 -2.48 7.61
CA ALA A 703 -35.74 -3.06 7.94
C ALA A 703 -36.44 -2.34 9.09
N GLU A 704 -35.71 -1.61 9.95
CA GLU A 704 -36.31 -0.78 11.02
C GLU A 704 -37.19 0.38 10.48
N ARG A 705 -37.02 0.71 9.19
CA ARG A 705 -37.75 1.83 8.54
C ARG A 705 -38.91 1.39 7.67
N ILE A 706 -39.05 0.07 7.52
CA ILE A 706 -40.12 -0.50 6.70
C ILE A 706 -41.23 -0.99 7.61
N GLU A 707 -42.39 -0.40 7.44
CA GLU A 707 -43.66 -0.90 7.95
C GLU A 707 -44.24 -1.85 6.88
N GLU A 708 -44.32 -3.15 7.23
CA GLU A 708 -44.66 -4.24 6.30
C GLU A 708 -45.98 -4.01 5.58
N GLY A 709 -45.96 -4.02 4.25
CA GLY A 709 -47.12 -3.79 3.40
C GLY A 709 -47.64 -2.33 3.37
N VAL A 710 -47.05 -1.42 4.19
CA VAL A 710 -47.48 -0.02 4.28
C VAL A 710 -46.48 0.91 3.62
N THR A 711 -45.18 0.84 3.97
CA THR A 711 -44.13 1.69 3.40
C THR A 711 -43.17 0.91 2.52
N GLY A 712 -43.34 -0.40 2.37
CA GLY A 712 -42.54 -1.34 1.63
C GLY A 712 -42.71 -2.75 2.17
N TRP A 713 -41.78 -3.63 1.81
CA TRP A 713 -41.87 -5.05 2.15
C TRP A 713 -40.56 -5.57 2.73
N ARG A 714 -40.68 -6.56 3.62
CA ARG A 714 -39.51 -7.28 4.17
C ARG A 714 -39.51 -8.73 3.74
N PHE A 715 -38.36 -9.25 3.48
CA PHE A 715 -38.18 -10.68 3.18
C PHE A 715 -37.10 -11.28 4.09
N ARG A 716 -37.14 -12.59 4.32
CA ARG A 716 -36.17 -13.32 5.11
C ARG A 716 -34.83 -13.38 4.37
N SER A 717 -33.77 -12.94 5.07
CA SER A 717 -32.41 -12.90 4.51
C SER A 717 -31.98 -14.26 3.94
N GLY A 718 -31.52 -14.26 2.68
CA GLY A 718 -31.06 -15.45 1.99
C GLY A 718 -32.18 -16.35 1.42
N ASP A 719 -33.44 -16.02 1.64
CA ASP A 719 -34.60 -16.79 1.17
C ASP A 719 -35.07 -16.26 -0.21
N ALA A 720 -34.74 -17.03 -1.26
CA ALA A 720 -35.10 -16.67 -2.63
C ALA A 720 -36.61 -16.77 -2.91
N ALA A 721 -37.35 -17.64 -2.20
CA ALA A 721 -38.78 -17.78 -2.38
C ALA A 721 -39.51 -16.59 -1.73
N ASP A 722 -39.07 -16.17 -0.55
CA ASP A 722 -39.66 -15.01 0.13
C ASP A 722 -39.31 -13.68 -0.58
N LEU A 723 -38.10 -13.56 -1.17
CA LEU A 723 -37.78 -12.45 -2.05
C LEU A 723 -38.66 -12.44 -3.30
N ALA A 724 -38.90 -13.61 -3.93
CA ALA A 724 -39.78 -13.73 -5.10
C ALA A 724 -41.21 -13.26 -4.75
N ARG A 725 -41.77 -13.71 -3.62
CA ARG A 725 -43.06 -13.24 -3.12
C ARG A 725 -43.13 -11.70 -3.03
N CYS A 726 -42.10 -11.06 -2.48
CA CYS A 726 -42.06 -9.58 -2.40
C CYS A 726 -41.93 -8.93 -3.79
N LEU A 727 -41.19 -9.54 -4.70
CA LEU A 727 -41.05 -9.07 -6.09
C LEU A 727 -42.36 -9.18 -6.88
N GLU A 728 -43.18 -10.19 -6.59
CA GLU A 728 -44.53 -10.36 -7.17
C GLU A 728 -45.50 -9.29 -6.64
N LEU A 729 -45.46 -8.96 -5.33
CA LEU A 729 -46.31 -7.91 -4.74
C LEU A 729 -46.06 -6.54 -5.40
N VAL A 730 -44.82 -6.23 -5.78
CA VAL A 730 -44.52 -4.96 -6.46
C VAL A 730 -44.90 -4.96 -7.94
N ALA A 731 -45.44 -6.03 -8.49
CA ALA A 731 -46.07 -6.03 -9.81
C ALA A 731 -47.39 -5.26 -9.81
N GLU A 732 -48.12 -5.19 -8.69
CA GLU A 732 -49.40 -4.51 -8.55
C GLU A 732 -49.21 -2.98 -8.43
N ASP A 733 -49.72 -2.22 -9.38
CA ASP A 733 -49.60 -0.75 -9.44
C ASP A 733 -50.22 -0.06 -8.24
N ALA A 734 -51.37 -0.53 -7.74
CA ALA A 734 -52.05 0.03 -6.57
C ALA A 734 -51.23 -0.14 -5.28
N ALA A 735 -50.62 -1.32 -5.08
CA ALA A 735 -49.77 -1.61 -3.94
C ALA A 735 -48.49 -0.72 -3.93
N VAL A 736 -47.85 -0.57 -5.08
CA VAL A 736 -46.68 0.27 -5.25
C VAL A 736 -46.99 1.76 -5.02
N ALA A 737 -48.10 2.27 -5.58
CA ALA A 737 -48.53 3.64 -5.39
C ALA A 737 -48.85 3.95 -3.92
N ALA A 738 -49.58 3.07 -3.25
CA ALA A 738 -49.94 3.22 -1.84
C ALA A 738 -48.69 3.20 -0.94
N ALA A 739 -47.82 2.22 -1.13
CA ALA A 739 -46.59 2.08 -0.36
C ALA A 739 -45.61 3.24 -0.60
N GLY A 740 -45.49 3.72 -1.83
CA GLY A 740 -44.65 4.86 -2.17
C GLY A 740 -45.14 6.16 -1.50
N ALA A 741 -46.44 6.43 -1.57
CA ALA A 741 -47.05 7.58 -0.91
C ALA A 741 -46.91 7.51 0.63
N ALA A 742 -47.05 6.32 1.21
CA ALA A 742 -46.86 6.13 2.65
C ALA A 742 -45.38 6.31 3.06
N ALA A 743 -44.44 5.77 2.29
CA ALA A 743 -42.99 5.94 2.52
C ALA A 743 -42.60 7.42 2.49
N TYR A 744 -43.10 8.17 1.50
CA TYR A 744 -42.89 9.62 1.40
C TYR A 744 -43.40 10.36 2.65
N ARG A 745 -44.64 10.14 3.05
CA ARG A 745 -45.21 10.76 4.24
C ARG A 745 -44.46 10.38 5.51
N ALA A 746 -44.08 9.13 5.67
CA ALA A 746 -43.34 8.66 6.83
C ALA A 746 -41.96 9.31 6.92
N PHE A 747 -41.25 9.40 5.79
CA PHE A 747 -39.94 10.07 5.73
C PHE A 747 -40.05 11.53 6.13
N TRP A 748 -40.89 12.33 5.46
CA TRP A 748 -40.99 13.77 5.70
C TRP A 748 -41.60 14.14 7.05
N ARG A 749 -42.36 13.27 7.67
CA ARG A 749 -42.86 13.46 9.04
C ARG A 749 -41.71 13.39 10.07
N SER A 750 -40.70 12.61 9.81
CA SER A 750 -39.55 12.38 10.70
C SER A 750 -38.24 12.92 10.18
N ALA A 751 -38.25 13.61 9.05
CA ALA A 751 -37.04 14.17 8.44
C ALA A 751 -36.40 15.19 9.40
N GLU A 752 -35.15 15.00 9.64
CA GLU A 752 -34.34 15.83 10.52
C GLU A 752 -33.55 16.85 9.72
N THR A 753 -33.54 18.11 10.17
CA THR A 753 -32.68 19.15 9.58
C THR A 753 -31.26 19.03 10.08
N TRP A 754 -30.29 19.62 9.33
CA TRP A 754 -28.91 19.69 9.79
C TRP A 754 -28.77 20.40 11.13
N ASP A 755 -29.53 21.47 11.36
CA ASP A 755 -29.45 22.22 12.61
C ASP A 755 -29.90 21.35 13.80
N ALA A 756 -31.01 20.60 13.68
CA ALA A 756 -31.48 19.68 14.70
C ALA A 756 -30.51 18.53 14.97
N HIS A 757 -29.87 18.00 13.94
CA HIS A 757 -28.82 16.96 14.07
C HIS A 757 -27.58 17.49 14.76
N ALA A 758 -27.09 18.65 14.32
CA ALA A 758 -25.92 19.31 14.93
C ALA A 758 -26.16 19.63 16.39
N GLU A 759 -27.39 20.11 16.75
CA GLU A 759 -27.77 20.35 18.13
C GLU A 759 -27.70 19.09 19.00
N LYS A 760 -28.18 17.93 18.49
CA LYS A 760 -28.05 16.64 19.18
C LYS A 760 -26.60 16.21 19.35
N LEU A 761 -25.75 16.38 18.31
CA LEU A 761 -24.33 16.11 18.40
C LEU A 761 -23.64 16.99 19.43
N ILE A 762 -23.90 18.29 19.42
CA ILE A 762 -23.36 19.26 20.39
C ILE A 762 -23.76 18.86 21.82
N LYS A 763 -25.01 18.44 22.02
CA LYS A 763 -25.48 17.95 23.32
C LYS A 763 -24.69 16.70 23.78
N ILE A 764 -24.43 15.76 22.88
CA ILE A 764 -23.61 14.58 23.18
C ILE A 764 -22.18 15.02 23.56
N TYR A 765 -21.57 15.95 22.83
CA TYR A 765 -20.23 16.44 23.11
C TYR A 765 -20.14 17.15 24.46
N ASN A 766 -21.09 18.02 24.78
CA ASN A 766 -21.16 18.72 26.07
C ASN A 766 -21.33 17.74 27.24
N THR A 767 -22.17 16.72 27.08
CA THR A 767 -22.31 15.63 28.08
C THR A 767 -20.98 14.89 28.26
N THR A 768 -20.24 14.63 27.17
CA THR A 768 -18.97 13.94 27.18
C THR A 768 -17.87 14.79 27.88
N LEU A 769 -17.87 16.10 27.70
CA LEU A 769 -16.93 17.03 28.37
C LEU A 769 -17.18 17.08 29.87
N GLN A 770 -18.46 17.25 30.32
CA GLN A 770 -18.82 17.29 31.72
C GLN A 770 -18.42 16.04 32.50
N GLN A 771 -18.53 14.87 31.89
CA GLN A 771 -18.14 13.61 32.53
C GLN A 771 -16.61 13.42 32.56
N GLY A 772 -15.88 14.03 31.62
CA GLY A 772 -14.41 14.03 31.59
C GLY A 772 -13.76 14.84 32.70
N GLU A 773 -14.44 15.85 33.23
CA GLU A 773 -13.98 16.67 34.38
C GLU A 773 -14.17 15.97 35.74
N ALA A 774 -15.07 14.97 35.81
CA ALA A 774 -15.40 14.27 37.05
C ALA A 774 -14.48 13.07 37.38
N VAL A 775 -13.54 12.72 36.51
CA VAL A 775 -12.55 11.64 36.66
C VAL A 775 -11.13 12.20 36.73
#